data_3a20b8bad3f3743947f6daf74e579a69
#
_entry.id   3a20b8bad3f3743947f6daf74e579a69
#
_cell.length_a   1.000
_cell.length_b   1.000
_cell.length_c   1.000
_cell.angle_alpha   90.00
_cell.angle_beta   90.00
_cell.angle_gamma   90.00
#
_symmetry.space_group_name_H-M   'P 1'
#
loop_
_entity.id
_entity.type
_entity.pdbx_description
1 polymer ?
#
loop_
_entity_poly.entity_id
_entity_poly.type
_entity_poly.pdbx_seq_one_letter_code
_entity_poly.pdbx_strand_id
1 'polypeptide(L)'
;MNRVHTIAWRLLTASIVLCSCFAAGTVAQTASPSPQPSPTPTPEAKPASQEGANPFTPEAAPPLPAGMTGSDTGDPRSRLSPGMYEAGEAAMGIKHLMLLKKPDAFQLGSDDPDHPKVQKALSLLGVADASKIPKSQQLATAGLAFANSDLAFQGNHLFLGNFYGVNIYDISDPLKSRLLTSMVCPGGQGDVSVYKNLLFMSVEQPNGRLDCSPQGFPPGPPPAAGQEKNPPPPAAQKDRFRGVRIFDIADIRNPKQVASVQTCRGSHTHTLVVDPKDKNNVYIYVSGTSFVRQSEELAGCSGETPDKDPNTALFRIDVIKVPLQAPQSAQIVSSPRLFMDPRTGALNGLSSGGTHGKDGLEKPSDTDQCHDITVYSAIGLAAGACSGNGILLDIKDPVRPKRIDAVNDPNYAYWHSASFSNDGKKVVFTDEWGGGLGARCRANDPNKWGANAIFRLANNKLSFASYYKLPAAQGDSENCVAHNGSLVPVPGRDIEVQAWYQGGISVMDFTDAEHPVEIAYFDRGPIDPKMLVLGGAWSAYWYNGHIYSSEIARGLDIFELTPTQHLTQNEIDAAKAVRVAAFNVQNQEKIEWPRRLVVAKAYVDQLERSQALPADRIADLRQAIQSAESRKELGKLKSLVPSLEQSAGLTKSAADSSRLRALAEILRRPAL
;
A
#
# COMPACT_ATOMS: atom_id res chain seq x y z
N MET A 1 3.79 6.55 36.30
CA MET A 1 4.49 6.64 35.03
C MET A 1 3.69 6.09 33.84
N ASN A 2 2.81 5.10 34.04
CA ASN A 2 2.13 4.39 32.93
C ASN A 2 0.92 5.08 32.27
N ARG A 3 0.38 6.16 32.83
CA ARG A 3 -0.78 6.89 32.23
C ARG A 3 -0.39 7.85 31.09
N VAL A 4 0.85 8.29 31.04
CA VAL A 4 1.32 9.29 30.07
C VAL A 4 1.61 8.66 28.70
N HIS A 5 2.09 7.42 28.65
CA HIS A 5 2.35 6.71 27.39
C HIS A 5 1.08 6.50 26.54
N THR A 6 -0.03 6.18 27.21
CA THR A 6 -1.32 5.94 26.53
C THR A 6 -1.91 7.21 25.90
N ILE A 7 -1.62 8.39 26.45
CA ILE A 7 -2.17 9.67 25.95
C ILE A 7 -1.40 10.17 24.73
N ALA A 8 -0.08 10.05 24.72
CA ALA A 8 0.75 10.47 23.58
C ALA A 8 0.43 9.64 22.31
N TRP A 9 0.27 8.34 22.45
CA TRP A 9 -0.11 7.44 21.36
C TRP A 9 -1.52 7.69 20.85
N ARG A 10 -2.47 8.00 21.76
CA ARG A 10 -3.85 8.31 21.36
C ARG A 10 -3.96 9.59 20.56
N LEU A 11 -3.11 10.58 20.80
CA LEU A 11 -3.06 11.83 20.02
C LEU A 11 -2.42 11.60 18.65
N LEU A 12 -1.41 10.73 18.57
CA LEU A 12 -0.77 10.37 17.30
C LEU A 12 -1.68 9.46 16.46
N THR A 13 -2.30 8.45 17.10
CA THR A 13 -3.32 7.62 16.44
C THR A 13 -4.51 8.44 15.98
N ALA A 14 -4.89 9.52 16.69
CA ALA A 14 -5.93 10.44 16.21
C ALA A 14 -5.55 11.13 14.90
N SER A 15 -4.28 11.37 14.62
CA SER A 15 -3.85 12.00 13.36
C SER A 15 -3.65 11.03 12.20
N ILE A 16 -3.42 9.75 12.48
CA ILE A 16 -3.11 8.72 11.47
C ILE A 16 -4.21 7.65 11.41
N VAL A 17 -4.80 7.26 12.56
CA VAL A 17 -5.85 6.24 12.72
C VAL A 17 -7.27 6.86 12.76
N LEU A 18 -7.39 8.17 12.71
CA LEU A 18 -8.68 8.88 12.63
C LEU A 18 -9.49 8.60 11.35
N CYS A 19 -9.06 7.61 10.58
CA CYS A 19 -9.81 7.05 9.47
C CYS A 19 -10.85 5.98 9.87
N SER A 20 -10.88 5.53 11.08
CA SER A 20 -11.85 4.49 11.48
C SER A 20 -12.28 4.69 12.92
N CYS A 21 -13.47 5.14 13.10
CA CYS A 21 -14.38 5.07 14.25
C CYS A 21 -14.96 6.41 14.70
N PHE A 22 -16.23 6.61 14.43
CA PHE A 22 -17.25 7.01 15.40
C PHE A 22 -18.57 7.37 14.69
N ALA A 23 -19.54 6.50 14.82
CA ALA A 23 -20.94 6.88 14.88
C ALA A 23 -21.63 5.97 15.89
N ALA A 24 -21.89 6.48 17.08
CA ALA A 24 -22.79 5.84 18.04
C ALA A 24 -24.18 6.50 17.93
N GLY A 25 -25.07 5.84 17.21
CA GLY A 25 -26.49 6.17 17.25
C GLY A 25 -27.18 5.43 18.40
N THR A 26 -27.78 6.17 19.33
CA THR A 26 -28.67 5.64 20.36
C THR A 26 -30.02 5.30 19.77
N VAL A 27 -30.40 4.03 19.79
CA VAL A 27 -31.78 3.59 19.47
C VAL A 27 -32.48 3.25 20.77
N ALA A 28 -33.65 3.86 20.99
CA ALA A 28 -34.54 3.59 22.11
C ALA A 28 -35.19 2.21 21.98
N GLN A 29 -35.13 1.42 23.03
CA GLN A 29 -35.79 0.11 23.13
C GLN A 29 -37.29 0.27 23.48
N THR A 30 -38.14 -0.40 22.72
CA THR A 30 -39.50 -0.75 23.13
C THR A 30 -39.53 -2.15 23.74
N ALA A 31 -40.16 -2.28 24.87
CA ALA A 31 -40.21 -3.51 25.66
C ALA A 31 -41.23 -4.53 25.11
N SER A 32 -40.89 -5.81 25.20
CA SER A 32 -41.82 -6.93 25.13
C SER A 32 -41.39 -8.08 26.05
N PRO A 33 -42.26 -8.98 26.48
CA PRO A 33 -42.28 -9.54 27.83
C PRO A 33 -41.42 -10.80 28.03
N SER A 34 -41.01 -11.01 29.29
CA SER A 34 -40.11 -12.05 29.79
C SER A 34 -40.68 -13.49 29.70
N PRO A 35 -39.80 -14.48 29.50
CA PRO A 35 -39.98 -15.84 29.98
C PRO A 35 -39.14 -16.13 31.22
N GLN A 36 -39.59 -17.11 32.01
CA GLN A 36 -39.08 -17.53 33.32
C GLN A 36 -37.64 -18.07 33.37
N PRO A 37 -36.99 -18.11 34.54
CA PRO A 37 -35.59 -18.34 34.67
C PRO A 37 -35.21 -19.82 34.67
N SER A 38 -34.18 -20.15 33.90
CA SER A 38 -33.39 -21.39 34.04
C SER A 38 -32.20 -21.16 34.98
N PRO A 39 -31.67 -22.21 35.62
CA PRO A 39 -30.74 -22.06 36.72
C PRO A 39 -29.40 -21.47 36.31
N THR A 40 -28.92 -20.57 37.14
CA THR A 40 -27.69 -19.81 37.04
C THR A 40 -26.45 -20.73 37.02
N PRO A 41 -25.58 -20.71 36.04
CA PRO A 41 -24.24 -21.23 36.18
C PRO A 41 -23.39 -20.30 37.05
N THR A 42 -22.61 -20.90 37.93
CA THR A 42 -21.62 -20.22 38.78
C THR A 42 -20.71 -19.31 37.91
N PRO A 43 -20.45 -18.08 38.31
CA PRO A 43 -19.57 -17.22 37.53
C PRO A 43 -18.15 -17.77 37.55
N GLU A 44 -17.63 -18.22 36.43
CA GLU A 44 -16.18 -18.29 36.24
C GLU A 44 -15.60 -16.89 36.45
N ALA A 45 -14.60 -16.79 37.32
CA ALA A 45 -13.89 -15.55 37.59
C ALA A 45 -13.30 -15.02 36.27
N LYS A 46 -13.79 -13.86 35.80
CA LYS A 46 -13.13 -13.13 34.76
C LYS A 46 -11.69 -12.90 35.17
N PRO A 47 -10.69 -13.20 34.34
CA PRO A 47 -9.32 -12.76 34.59
C PRO A 47 -9.34 -11.25 34.78
N ALA A 48 -8.68 -10.78 35.84
CA ALA A 48 -8.56 -9.37 36.15
C ALA A 48 -8.05 -8.63 34.89
N SER A 49 -8.81 -7.64 34.43
CA SER A 49 -8.35 -6.71 33.39
C SER A 49 -7.03 -6.10 33.87
N GLN A 50 -5.93 -6.43 33.22
CA GLN A 50 -4.64 -5.77 33.45
C GLN A 50 -4.76 -4.31 32.96
N GLU A 51 -5.22 -3.43 33.84
CA GLU A 51 -5.12 -1.98 33.63
C GLU A 51 -3.63 -1.62 33.55
N GLY A 52 -3.16 -1.32 32.35
CA GLY A 52 -1.81 -0.80 32.11
C GLY A 52 -0.86 -1.73 31.36
N ALA A 53 -1.32 -2.84 30.77
CA ALA A 53 -0.50 -3.64 29.87
C ALA A 53 -0.08 -2.78 28.66
N ASN A 54 1.22 -2.73 28.38
CA ASN A 54 1.76 -2.16 27.16
C ASN A 54 1.14 -2.93 25.97
N PRO A 55 0.38 -2.27 25.03
CA PRO A 55 -0.23 -2.94 23.90
C PRO A 55 0.80 -3.59 22.95
N PHE A 56 2.09 -3.30 23.14
CA PHE A 56 3.21 -3.88 22.40
C PHE A 56 3.95 -4.97 23.20
N THR A 57 3.47 -5.34 24.41
CA THR A 57 4.03 -6.50 25.12
C THR A 57 3.60 -7.77 24.39
N PRO A 58 4.51 -8.71 24.09
CA PRO A 58 4.17 -9.96 23.45
C PRO A 58 3.11 -10.71 24.26
N GLU A 59 1.97 -10.98 23.65
CA GLU A 59 0.98 -11.90 24.19
C GLU A 59 1.29 -13.30 23.67
N ALA A 60 0.97 -14.33 24.44
CA ALA A 60 1.11 -15.70 23.98
C ALA A 60 0.23 -15.89 22.73
N ALA A 61 0.86 -16.21 21.61
CA ALA A 61 0.12 -16.44 20.38
C ALA A 61 -0.82 -17.65 20.55
N PRO A 62 -2.05 -17.60 20.02
CA PRO A 62 -2.88 -18.77 19.92
C PRO A 62 -2.16 -19.85 19.10
N PRO A 63 -2.43 -21.15 19.33
CA PRO A 63 -1.85 -22.22 18.54
C PRO A 63 -2.09 -21.97 17.04
N LEU A 64 -1.05 -22.15 16.23
CA LEU A 64 -1.17 -22.01 14.79
C LEU A 64 -2.15 -23.06 14.24
N PRO A 65 -2.98 -22.72 13.26
CA PRO A 65 -3.78 -23.70 12.54
C PRO A 65 -2.89 -24.79 11.92
N ALA A 66 -3.43 -25.99 11.79
CA ALA A 66 -2.71 -27.09 11.16
C ALA A 66 -2.26 -26.71 9.74
N GLY A 67 -0.98 -26.90 9.44
CA GLY A 67 -0.39 -26.55 8.15
C GLY A 67 0.17 -25.14 8.03
N MET A 68 0.05 -24.29 9.05
CA MET A 68 0.72 -22.98 9.11
C MET A 68 2.04 -23.08 9.89
N THR A 69 3.09 -22.48 9.33
CA THR A 69 4.35 -22.24 10.04
C THR A 69 4.30 -20.87 10.71
N GLY A 70 4.79 -20.76 11.95
CA GLY A 70 4.96 -19.48 12.64
C GLY A 70 6.10 -18.65 12.05
N SER A 71 6.20 -17.37 12.47
CA SER A 71 7.34 -16.53 12.13
C SER A 71 8.62 -17.13 12.73
N ASP A 72 9.68 -17.16 11.94
CA ASP A 72 10.94 -17.82 12.28
C ASP A 72 11.85 -16.87 13.08
N THR A 73 12.10 -17.22 14.35
CA THR A 73 13.05 -16.51 15.22
C THR A 73 14.50 -16.88 14.90
N GLY A 74 14.74 -17.92 14.11
CA GLY A 74 16.06 -18.33 13.60
C GLY A 74 16.48 -17.57 12.35
N ASP A 75 15.56 -16.86 11.68
CA ASP A 75 15.85 -16.03 10.52
C ASP A 75 16.85 -14.91 10.89
N PRO A 76 17.86 -14.62 10.07
CA PRO A 76 18.87 -13.59 10.36
C PRO A 76 18.26 -12.19 10.60
N ARG A 77 17.10 -11.89 10.02
CA ARG A 77 16.37 -10.63 10.21
C ARG A 77 15.91 -10.40 11.66
N SER A 78 15.67 -11.46 12.43
CA SER A 78 15.15 -11.37 13.80
C SER A 78 16.14 -10.83 14.83
N ARG A 79 17.41 -10.59 14.45
CA ARG A 79 18.50 -10.23 15.37
C ARG A 79 19.36 -9.08 14.87
N LEU A 80 18.84 -8.22 14.03
CA LEU A 80 19.57 -7.10 13.47
C LEU A 80 19.83 -6.03 14.55
N SER A 81 21.05 -5.46 14.53
CA SER A 81 21.39 -4.38 15.44
C SER A 81 20.60 -3.11 15.10
N PRO A 82 20.14 -2.36 16.13
CA PRO A 82 19.40 -1.12 15.92
C PRO A 82 20.27 0.04 15.46
N GLY A 83 19.64 1.04 14.85
CA GLY A 83 20.28 2.31 14.49
C GLY A 83 19.51 3.08 13.42
N MET A 84 19.65 4.41 13.41
CA MET A 84 19.03 5.24 12.37
C MET A 84 19.67 4.97 11.01
N TYR A 85 20.99 5.01 10.90
CA TYR A 85 21.75 4.78 9.66
C TYR A 85 22.79 3.68 9.78
N GLU A 86 23.07 3.22 10.98
CA GLU A 86 24.07 2.23 11.35
C GLU A 86 23.45 0.87 11.74
N ALA A 87 22.15 0.72 11.53
CA ALA A 87 21.45 -0.54 11.81
C ALA A 87 22.06 -1.68 10.99
N GLY A 88 22.04 -2.89 11.56
CA GLY A 88 22.43 -4.10 10.85
C GLY A 88 21.48 -4.37 9.68
N GLU A 89 21.99 -5.00 8.63
CA GLU A 89 21.22 -5.35 7.44
C GLU A 89 21.30 -6.86 7.18
N ALA A 90 20.19 -7.43 6.68
CA ALA A 90 20.14 -8.79 6.17
C ALA A 90 19.45 -8.81 4.81
N ALA A 91 20.00 -9.59 3.87
CA ALA A 91 19.46 -9.69 2.53
C ALA A 91 19.65 -11.10 1.95
N MET A 92 18.68 -11.52 1.14
CA MET A 92 18.78 -12.69 0.27
C MET A 92 18.14 -12.33 -1.07
N GLY A 93 18.87 -12.48 -2.16
CA GLY A 93 18.36 -12.20 -3.51
C GLY A 93 18.09 -10.72 -3.81
N ILE A 94 18.43 -9.82 -2.88
CA ILE A 94 18.40 -8.37 -3.05
C ILE A 94 19.75 -7.79 -2.62
N LYS A 95 20.26 -6.85 -3.39
CA LYS A 95 21.45 -6.07 -3.06
C LYS A 95 21.05 -4.61 -2.86
N HIS A 96 21.34 -4.07 -1.69
CA HIS A 96 21.20 -2.64 -1.42
C HIS A 96 22.28 -1.86 -2.19
N LEU A 97 21.87 -0.91 -3.00
CA LEU A 97 22.75 -0.10 -3.83
C LEU A 97 23.05 1.25 -3.19
N MET A 98 22.02 1.89 -2.62
CA MET A 98 22.12 3.25 -2.12
C MET A 98 20.96 3.59 -1.18
N LEU A 99 21.27 4.37 -0.13
CA LEU A 99 20.30 5.12 0.66
C LEU A 99 20.54 6.63 0.42
N LEU A 100 19.56 7.31 -0.17
CA LEU A 100 19.53 8.76 -0.23
C LEU A 100 18.79 9.29 1.01
N LYS A 101 19.51 9.89 1.94
CA LYS A 101 18.93 10.47 3.17
C LYS A 101 17.92 11.56 2.83
N LYS A 102 16.95 11.77 3.71
CA LYS A 102 15.97 12.87 3.53
C LYS A 102 16.69 14.21 3.39
N PRO A 103 16.21 15.13 2.53
CA PRO A 103 16.78 16.48 2.41
C PRO A 103 16.63 17.28 3.72
N ASP A 104 17.52 18.23 3.99
CA ASP A 104 17.51 19.04 5.20
C ASP A 104 16.18 19.76 5.46
N ALA A 105 15.50 20.19 4.39
CA ALA A 105 14.18 20.81 4.49
C ALA A 105 13.09 19.83 4.99
N PHE A 106 13.33 18.53 4.90
CA PHE A 106 12.43 17.44 5.26
C PHE A 106 12.92 16.65 6.48
N GLN A 107 13.62 17.34 7.38
CA GLN A 107 14.13 16.80 8.64
C GLN A 107 13.90 17.80 9.78
N LEU A 108 13.87 17.28 11.00
CA LEU A 108 13.81 18.13 12.21
C LEU A 108 15.03 19.05 12.31
N GLY A 109 16.22 18.53 11.97
CA GLY A 109 17.48 19.27 12.02
C GLY A 109 17.90 19.64 13.44
N SER A 110 17.36 18.97 14.47
CA SER A 110 17.71 19.13 15.88
C SER A 110 17.40 17.83 16.62
N ASP A 111 18.22 17.51 17.58
CA ASP A 111 18.06 16.45 18.57
C ASP A 111 17.58 16.99 19.96
N ASP A 112 17.32 18.28 20.06
CA ASP A 112 16.75 18.93 21.23
C ASP A 112 15.21 18.95 21.14
N PRO A 113 14.49 18.25 22.06
CA PRO A 113 13.04 18.23 22.08
C PRO A 113 12.42 19.64 22.28
N ASP A 114 13.12 20.57 22.90
CA ASP A 114 12.65 21.95 23.14
C ASP A 114 12.94 22.91 21.98
N HIS A 115 13.64 22.43 20.95
CA HIS A 115 13.94 23.25 19.78
C HIS A 115 12.65 23.72 19.06
N PRO A 116 12.55 25.00 18.62
CA PRO A 116 11.35 25.55 18.01
C PRO A 116 10.83 24.77 16.80
N LYS A 117 11.71 24.16 15.97
CA LYS A 117 11.31 23.31 14.85
C LYS A 117 10.61 22.03 15.32
N VAL A 118 11.08 21.42 16.41
CA VAL A 118 10.47 20.21 16.99
C VAL A 118 9.08 20.53 17.51
N GLN A 119 8.95 21.61 18.26
CA GLN A 119 7.67 22.06 18.80
C GLN A 119 6.68 22.44 17.69
N LYS A 120 7.17 23.08 16.61
CA LYS A 120 6.36 23.37 15.42
C LYS A 120 5.92 22.09 14.72
N ALA A 121 6.79 21.10 14.55
CA ALA A 121 6.45 19.82 13.93
C ALA A 121 5.36 19.08 14.72
N LEU A 122 5.45 19.05 16.04
CA LEU A 122 4.40 18.51 16.90
C LEU A 122 3.06 19.23 16.71
N SER A 123 3.09 20.56 16.63
CA SER A 123 1.89 21.37 16.36
C SER A 123 1.28 21.07 14.99
N LEU A 124 2.10 20.88 13.95
CA LEU A 124 1.63 20.50 12.60
C LEU A 124 0.92 19.14 12.58
N LEU A 125 1.35 18.22 13.45
CA LEU A 125 0.70 16.93 13.66
C LEU A 125 -0.58 17.01 14.52
N GLY A 126 -0.99 18.21 14.94
CA GLY A 126 -2.18 18.41 15.75
C GLY A 126 -1.98 18.19 17.26
N VAL A 127 -0.73 18.12 17.73
CA VAL A 127 -0.42 18.03 19.17
C VAL A 127 -0.67 19.40 19.81
N ALA A 128 -1.78 19.50 20.54
CA ALA A 128 -2.20 20.75 21.19
C ALA A 128 -1.31 21.13 22.39
N ASP A 129 -0.72 20.14 23.06
CA ASP A 129 0.13 20.32 24.24
C ASP A 129 1.27 19.30 24.25
N ALA A 130 2.43 19.71 23.78
CA ALA A 130 3.61 18.86 23.69
C ALA A 130 4.12 18.38 25.07
N SER A 131 3.78 19.08 26.16
CA SER A 131 4.19 18.67 27.51
C SER A 131 3.56 17.35 27.96
N LYS A 132 2.47 16.93 27.30
CA LYS A 132 1.82 15.65 27.53
C LYS A 132 2.56 14.48 26.89
N ILE A 133 3.49 14.74 25.98
CA ILE A 133 4.36 13.73 25.38
C ILE A 133 5.67 13.68 26.14
N PRO A 134 6.12 12.51 26.63
CA PRO A 134 7.42 12.38 27.27
C PRO A 134 8.54 12.94 26.39
N LYS A 135 9.48 13.68 26.97
CA LYS A 135 10.60 14.29 26.23
C LYS A 135 11.35 13.29 25.34
N SER A 136 11.56 12.07 25.84
CA SER A 136 12.19 10.98 25.09
C SER A 136 11.42 10.55 23.82
N GLN A 137 10.14 10.89 23.71
CA GLN A 137 9.28 10.52 22.58
C GLN A 137 8.98 11.72 21.66
N GLN A 138 9.25 12.94 22.09
CA GLN A 138 8.89 14.14 21.32
C GLN A 138 9.62 14.21 19.98
N LEU A 139 10.89 13.81 19.91
CA LEU A 139 11.66 13.79 18.65
C LEU A 139 11.11 12.77 17.66
N ALA A 140 10.86 11.54 18.12
CA ALA A 140 10.28 10.50 17.29
C ALA A 140 8.90 10.90 16.77
N THR A 141 8.05 11.47 17.64
CA THR A 141 6.74 11.97 17.25
C THR A 141 6.84 13.11 16.24
N ALA A 142 7.68 14.12 16.51
CA ALA A 142 7.87 15.26 15.62
C ALA A 142 8.43 14.86 14.26
N GLY A 143 9.26 13.82 14.21
CA GLY A 143 9.84 13.27 12.98
C GLY A 143 8.78 12.81 11.96
N LEU A 144 7.59 12.43 12.43
CA LEU A 144 6.48 12.03 11.58
C LEU A 144 5.94 13.16 10.70
N ALA A 145 6.11 14.43 11.12
CA ALA A 145 5.77 15.57 10.25
C ALA A 145 6.57 15.60 8.94
N PHE A 146 7.64 14.81 8.87
CA PHE A 146 8.53 14.66 7.70
C PHE A 146 8.62 13.20 7.23
N ALA A 147 7.65 12.37 7.58
CA ALA A 147 7.62 10.98 7.14
C ALA A 147 7.52 10.91 5.61
N ASN A 148 8.33 10.04 5.00
CA ASN A 148 8.16 9.71 3.60
C ASN A 148 6.93 8.80 3.43
N SER A 149 6.28 8.89 2.27
CA SER A 149 5.12 8.09 1.92
C SER A 149 5.32 7.40 0.57
N ASP A 150 4.39 7.56 -0.35
CA ASP A 150 4.35 6.77 -1.57
C ASP A 150 5.23 7.32 -2.70
N LEU A 151 5.40 6.52 -3.76
CA LEU A 151 6.27 6.77 -4.90
C LEU A 151 5.49 6.76 -6.20
N ALA A 152 5.85 7.68 -7.11
CA ALA A 152 5.46 7.62 -8.51
C ALA A 152 6.69 7.83 -9.41
N PHE A 153 6.62 7.35 -10.66
CA PHE A 153 7.76 7.39 -11.57
C PHE A 153 7.33 7.83 -12.97
N GLN A 154 8.19 8.62 -13.62
CA GLN A 154 8.03 8.94 -15.04
C GLN A 154 9.39 9.20 -15.68
N GLY A 155 9.72 8.43 -16.73
CA GLY A 155 11.02 8.51 -17.39
C GLY A 155 12.16 8.24 -16.42
N ASN A 156 13.03 9.23 -16.24
CA ASN A 156 14.16 9.18 -15.32
C ASN A 156 13.90 9.91 -13.99
N HIS A 157 12.64 10.19 -13.68
CA HIS A 157 12.27 10.90 -12.46
C HIS A 157 11.48 10.00 -11.51
N LEU A 158 11.80 10.12 -10.23
CA LEU A 158 11.06 9.54 -9.11
C LEU A 158 10.47 10.69 -8.29
N PHE A 159 9.19 10.58 -7.98
CA PHE A 159 8.44 11.48 -7.12
C PHE A 159 8.18 10.77 -5.80
N LEU A 160 8.69 11.33 -4.72
CA LEU A 160 8.56 10.79 -3.36
C LEU A 160 7.62 11.70 -2.57
N GLY A 161 6.45 11.19 -2.25
CA GLY A 161 5.50 11.83 -1.33
C GLY A 161 6.05 11.91 0.09
N ASN A 162 5.65 12.92 0.80
CA ASN A 162 6.08 13.16 2.17
C ASN A 162 5.02 13.98 2.90
N PHE A 163 4.87 13.81 4.20
CA PHE A 163 3.92 14.58 5.02
C PHE A 163 4.14 16.09 4.95
N TYR A 164 5.31 16.52 4.50
CA TYR A 164 5.71 17.92 4.36
C TYR A 164 5.70 18.42 2.91
N GLY A 165 5.45 17.54 1.92
CA GLY A 165 5.42 17.88 0.52
C GLY A 165 5.88 16.77 -0.42
N VAL A 166 6.68 17.09 -1.43
CA VAL A 166 7.18 16.12 -2.42
C VAL A 166 8.66 16.37 -2.71
N ASN A 167 9.43 15.29 -2.77
CA ASN A 167 10.82 15.30 -3.23
C ASN A 167 10.91 14.65 -4.60
N ILE A 168 11.61 15.27 -5.55
CA ILE A 168 11.80 14.77 -6.90
C ILE A 168 13.26 14.42 -7.12
N TYR A 169 13.52 13.21 -7.59
CA TYR A 169 14.85 12.66 -7.80
C TYR A 169 15.11 12.34 -9.27
N ASP A 170 16.35 12.54 -9.71
CA ASP A 170 16.89 11.98 -10.95
C ASP A 170 17.39 10.56 -10.66
N ILE A 171 16.83 9.58 -11.33
CA ILE A 171 17.15 8.16 -11.21
C ILE A 171 17.67 7.58 -12.54
N SER A 172 18.21 8.43 -13.42
CA SER A 172 18.77 8.02 -14.72
C SER A 172 19.91 7.00 -14.60
N ASP A 173 20.70 7.11 -13.56
CA ASP A 173 21.69 6.14 -13.13
C ASP A 173 21.40 5.78 -11.66
N PRO A 174 20.91 4.57 -11.36
CA PRO A 174 20.55 4.18 -9.99
C PRO A 174 21.68 4.34 -8.97
N LEU A 175 22.93 4.18 -9.38
CA LEU A 175 24.12 4.36 -8.51
C LEU A 175 24.53 5.83 -8.32
N LYS A 176 23.90 6.75 -9.06
CA LYS A 176 24.16 8.20 -9.00
C LYS A 176 22.85 8.99 -8.86
N SER A 177 21.84 8.34 -8.33
CA SER A 177 20.56 9.01 -8.07
C SER A 177 20.76 10.21 -7.16
N ARG A 178 20.01 11.29 -7.40
CA ARG A 178 20.17 12.54 -6.66
C ARG A 178 18.88 13.33 -6.61
N LEU A 179 18.73 14.11 -5.55
CA LEU A 179 17.65 15.06 -5.42
C LEU A 179 17.75 16.16 -6.52
N LEU A 180 16.63 16.43 -7.18
CA LEU A 180 16.50 17.54 -8.14
C LEU A 180 15.84 18.76 -7.50
N THR A 181 14.75 18.54 -6.77
CA THR A 181 14.01 19.59 -6.08
C THR A 181 13.18 19.05 -4.94
N SER A 182 12.88 19.90 -3.98
CA SER A 182 11.96 19.66 -2.87
C SER A 182 10.85 20.70 -2.92
N MET A 183 9.61 20.23 -2.95
CA MET A 183 8.43 21.09 -2.91
C MET A 183 7.77 20.99 -1.54
N VAL A 184 7.87 22.06 -0.74
CA VAL A 184 7.21 22.13 0.57
C VAL A 184 5.74 22.47 0.38
N CYS A 185 4.87 21.57 0.80
CA CYS A 185 3.41 21.74 0.73
C CYS A 185 2.73 20.75 1.68
N PRO A 186 2.71 21.00 2.99
CA PRO A 186 2.19 20.06 3.99
C PRO A 186 0.69 19.79 3.82
N GLY A 187 0.26 18.60 4.26
CA GLY A 187 -1.16 18.27 4.23
C GLY A 187 -1.51 16.82 4.51
N GLY A 188 -0.60 16.04 5.04
CA GLY A 188 -0.78 14.61 5.30
C GLY A 188 0.22 13.78 4.52
N GLN A 189 -0.10 12.53 4.25
CA GLN A 189 0.84 11.58 3.63
C GLN A 189 1.40 12.08 2.30
N GLY A 190 0.65 12.90 1.55
CA GLY A 190 1.15 13.45 0.29
C GLY A 190 1.32 12.38 -0.78
N ASP A 191 0.45 11.35 -0.80
CA ASP A 191 0.42 10.34 -1.85
C ASP A 191 0.44 10.98 -3.23
N VAL A 192 1.24 10.44 -4.14
CA VAL A 192 1.57 11.07 -5.43
C VAL A 192 1.26 10.16 -6.61
N SER A 193 0.78 10.77 -7.69
CA SER A 193 0.78 10.14 -9.01
C SER A 193 1.18 11.12 -10.10
N VAL A 194 1.63 10.62 -11.25
CA VAL A 194 2.13 11.43 -12.35
C VAL A 194 1.53 11.01 -13.68
N TYR A 195 1.16 11.99 -14.50
CA TYR A 195 0.69 11.75 -15.87
C TYR A 195 1.11 12.88 -16.79
N LYS A 196 2.00 12.60 -17.74
CA LYS A 196 2.60 13.61 -18.63
C LYS A 196 3.27 14.73 -17.80
N ASN A 197 2.84 15.97 -17.98
CA ASN A 197 3.36 17.12 -17.24
C ASN A 197 2.54 17.46 -15.98
N LEU A 198 1.71 16.54 -15.49
CA LEU A 198 0.89 16.74 -14.29
C LEU A 198 1.36 15.82 -13.16
N LEU A 199 1.56 16.41 -11.99
CA LEU A 199 1.75 15.72 -10.72
C LEU A 199 0.50 15.92 -9.86
N PHE A 200 -0.05 14.86 -9.34
CA PHE A 200 -1.18 14.85 -8.41
C PHE A 200 -0.68 14.56 -7.01
N MET A 201 -1.25 15.22 -6.01
CA MET A 201 -0.86 15.06 -4.62
C MET A 201 -2.09 15.06 -3.72
N SER A 202 -2.23 14.02 -2.92
CA SER A 202 -3.27 13.87 -1.90
C SER A 202 -3.05 14.78 -0.69
N VAL A 203 -4.15 15.32 -0.15
CA VAL A 203 -4.15 16.12 1.08
C VAL A 203 -5.35 15.73 1.94
N GLU A 204 -5.10 15.27 3.15
CA GLU A 204 -6.15 14.83 4.08
C GLU A 204 -6.11 15.52 5.44
N GLN A 205 -4.91 15.91 5.91
CA GLN A 205 -4.74 16.43 7.27
C GLN A 205 -5.23 17.87 7.41
N PRO A 206 -5.67 18.24 8.62
CA PRO A 206 -6.24 19.58 8.87
C PRO A 206 -5.23 20.71 8.80
N ASN A 207 -3.93 20.43 8.71
CA ASN A 207 -2.87 21.43 8.52
C ASN A 207 -2.68 21.87 7.07
N GLY A 208 -3.29 21.17 6.09
CA GLY A 208 -3.23 21.54 4.68
C GLY A 208 -3.86 22.90 4.41
N ARG A 209 -3.17 23.76 3.63
CA ARG A 209 -3.60 25.13 3.27
C ARG A 209 -3.73 25.28 1.76
N LEU A 210 -4.63 26.16 1.32
CA LEU A 210 -4.81 26.46 -0.10
C LEU A 210 -3.52 26.95 -0.78
N ASP A 211 -2.70 27.70 -0.06
CA ASP A 211 -1.47 28.34 -0.51
C ASP A 211 -0.20 27.48 -0.33
N CYS A 212 -0.31 26.21 0.06
CA CYS A 212 0.83 25.34 0.41
C CYS A 212 1.72 25.89 1.54
N SER A 213 1.29 26.88 2.31
CA SER A 213 2.09 27.43 3.39
C SER A 213 2.40 26.39 4.47
N PRO A 214 3.66 26.30 4.94
CA PRO A 214 4.05 25.38 6.01
C PRO A 214 3.64 25.85 7.41
N GLN A 215 2.85 26.91 7.51
CA GLN A 215 2.42 27.43 8.80
C GLN A 215 1.35 26.55 9.47
N GLY A 216 0.58 25.79 8.67
CA GLY A 216 -0.55 25.02 9.17
C GLY A 216 -1.66 25.91 9.75
N PHE A 217 -2.41 25.36 10.69
CA PHE A 217 -3.41 26.09 11.48
C PHE A 217 -3.12 25.86 12.96
N PRO A 218 -3.44 26.83 13.83
CA PRO A 218 -3.33 26.61 15.26
C PRO A 218 -4.10 25.36 15.70
N PRO A 219 -3.56 24.54 16.60
CA PRO A 219 -4.33 23.46 17.18
C PRO A 219 -5.56 24.05 17.89
N GLY A 220 -6.67 23.32 17.81
CA GLY A 220 -7.87 23.66 18.55
C GLY A 220 -7.62 23.65 20.06
N PRO A 221 -8.51 24.24 20.88
CA PRO A 221 -8.41 24.13 22.32
C PRO A 221 -8.42 22.65 22.72
N PRO A 222 -7.73 22.26 23.80
CA PRO A 222 -7.76 20.89 24.29
C PRO A 222 -9.21 20.47 24.58
N PRO A 223 -9.57 19.20 24.36
CA PRO A 223 -10.91 18.71 24.69
C PRO A 223 -11.25 19.00 26.16
N ALA A 224 -12.48 19.38 26.44
CA ALA A 224 -12.95 19.51 27.80
C ALA A 224 -12.84 18.18 28.58
N ALA A 225 -12.68 18.24 29.87
CA ALA A 225 -12.61 17.06 30.72
C ALA A 225 -13.81 16.14 30.46
N GLY A 226 -13.55 14.87 30.12
CA GLY A 226 -14.56 13.87 29.74
C GLY A 226 -14.86 13.77 28.24
N GLN A 227 -14.39 14.69 27.42
CA GLN A 227 -14.48 14.65 25.95
C GLN A 227 -13.20 14.11 25.27
N GLU A 228 -12.25 13.62 26.02
CA GLU A 228 -10.95 13.13 25.52
C GLU A 228 -11.08 11.97 24.51
N LYS A 229 -12.19 11.22 24.58
CA LYS A 229 -12.47 10.12 23.63
C LYS A 229 -13.09 10.58 22.33
N ASN A 230 -13.73 11.76 22.29
CA ASN A 230 -14.37 12.36 21.13
C ASN A 230 -14.07 13.86 21.10
N PRO A 231 -12.85 14.25 20.71
CA PRO A 231 -12.52 15.66 20.60
C PRO A 231 -13.42 16.33 19.56
N PRO A 232 -13.87 17.56 19.78
CA PRO A 232 -14.62 18.29 18.77
C PRO A 232 -13.78 18.42 17.49
N PRO A 233 -14.43 18.45 16.32
CA PRO A 233 -13.71 18.65 15.07
C PRO A 233 -12.93 19.98 15.12
N PRO A 234 -11.78 20.08 14.40
CA PRO A 234 -11.04 21.33 14.32
C PRO A 234 -11.93 22.47 13.86
N ALA A 235 -11.74 23.68 14.39
CA ALA A 235 -12.49 24.86 13.97
C ALA A 235 -12.46 25.04 12.45
N ALA A 236 -13.60 25.41 11.86
CA ALA A 236 -13.70 25.65 10.42
C ALA A 236 -12.75 26.78 10.00
N GLN A 237 -11.98 26.54 8.93
CA GLN A 237 -11.00 27.45 8.37
C GLN A 237 -11.20 27.57 6.85
N LYS A 238 -11.48 28.77 6.35
CA LYS A 238 -11.71 29.01 4.92
C LYS A 238 -10.48 28.69 4.04
N ASP A 239 -9.28 28.88 4.58
CA ASP A 239 -8.02 28.63 3.89
C ASP A 239 -7.55 27.16 4.00
N ARG A 240 -8.29 26.30 4.71
CA ARG A 240 -7.95 24.89 4.82
C ARG A 240 -8.24 24.18 3.50
N PHE A 241 -7.27 23.39 3.09
CA PHE A 241 -7.39 22.53 1.91
C PHE A 241 -7.33 21.06 2.32
N ARG A 242 -8.27 20.27 1.82
CA ARG A 242 -8.24 18.80 1.80
C ARG A 242 -8.84 18.30 0.50
N GLY A 243 -8.15 17.39 -0.20
CA GLY A 243 -8.52 16.89 -1.52
C GLY A 243 -7.29 16.59 -2.36
N VAL A 244 -7.32 16.89 -3.65
CA VAL A 244 -6.21 16.62 -4.58
C VAL A 244 -5.67 17.92 -5.17
N ARG A 245 -4.37 18.15 -5.03
CA ARG A 245 -3.62 19.22 -5.70
C ARG A 245 -3.12 18.72 -7.05
N ILE A 246 -3.05 19.60 -8.01
CA ILE A 246 -2.51 19.33 -9.35
C ILE A 246 -1.43 20.35 -9.65
N PHE A 247 -0.23 19.86 -9.94
CA PHE A 247 0.92 20.70 -10.29
C PHE A 247 1.33 20.44 -11.73
N ASP A 248 1.69 21.52 -12.44
CA ASP A 248 2.40 21.43 -13.70
C ASP A 248 3.90 21.23 -13.41
N ILE A 249 4.45 20.17 -13.94
CA ILE A 249 5.85 19.75 -13.82
C ILE A 249 6.61 19.80 -15.16
N ALA A 250 6.13 20.57 -16.12
CA ALA A 250 6.87 20.79 -17.37
C ALA A 250 8.28 21.33 -17.10
N ASP A 251 8.44 22.21 -16.11
CA ASP A 251 9.72 22.49 -15.47
C ASP A 251 9.82 21.67 -14.17
N ILE A 252 10.48 20.53 -14.23
CA ILE A 252 10.62 19.59 -13.13
C ILE A 252 11.29 20.18 -11.88
N ARG A 253 12.08 21.26 -12.05
CA ARG A 253 12.77 21.95 -10.95
C ARG A 253 11.91 23.02 -10.28
N ASN A 254 10.80 23.38 -10.89
CA ASN A 254 9.93 24.45 -10.41
C ASN A 254 8.45 24.09 -10.62
N PRO A 255 7.94 23.02 -9.94
CA PRO A 255 6.54 22.63 -10.02
C PRO A 255 5.60 23.78 -9.66
N LYS A 256 4.54 23.97 -10.45
CA LYS A 256 3.55 25.04 -10.23
C LYS A 256 2.18 24.47 -10.00
N GLN A 257 1.54 24.80 -8.87
CA GLN A 257 0.15 24.41 -8.65
C GLN A 257 -0.76 25.08 -9.69
N VAL A 258 -1.45 24.27 -10.48
CA VAL A 258 -2.38 24.73 -11.54
C VAL A 258 -3.83 24.50 -11.17
N ALA A 259 -4.12 23.55 -10.26
CA ALA A 259 -5.45 23.31 -9.74
C ALA A 259 -5.42 22.73 -8.33
N SER A 260 -6.56 22.81 -7.66
CA SER A 260 -6.80 22.19 -6.37
C SER A 260 -8.29 21.82 -6.27
N VAL A 261 -8.59 20.52 -6.16
CA VAL A 261 -9.96 20.03 -6.07
C VAL A 261 -10.22 19.60 -4.63
N GLN A 262 -11.09 20.34 -3.94
CA GLN A 262 -11.46 20.03 -2.56
C GLN A 262 -12.50 18.92 -2.50
N THR A 263 -12.38 18.03 -1.52
CA THR A 263 -13.36 16.99 -1.22
C THR A 263 -13.83 17.09 0.23
N CYS A 264 -14.99 16.53 0.52
CA CYS A 264 -15.56 16.59 1.87
C CYS A 264 -14.77 15.80 2.92
N ARG A 265 -14.04 14.75 2.50
CA ARG A 265 -13.31 13.86 3.40
C ARG A 265 -11.80 13.85 3.12
N GLY A 266 -11.29 14.83 2.38
CA GLY A 266 -9.89 14.85 1.98
C GLY A 266 -9.51 13.73 1.01
N SER A 267 -8.23 13.53 0.84
CA SER A 267 -7.65 12.44 0.05
C SER A 267 -6.45 11.89 0.81
N HIS A 268 -6.55 10.67 1.30
CA HIS A 268 -5.48 9.93 1.94
C HIS A 268 -4.55 9.39 0.86
N THR A 269 -5.12 8.55 0.01
CA THR A 269 -4.58 8.12 -1.27
C THR A 269 -5.51 8.58 -2.39
N HIS A 270 -5.04 8.54 -3.62
CA HIS A 270 -5.88 8.77 -4.79
C HIS A 270 -5.47 7.82 -5.92
N THR A 271 -6.43 7.44 -6.74
CA THR A 271 -6.15 6.55 -7.86
C THR A 271 -6.21 7.32 -9.17
N LEU A 272 -5.10 7.39 -9.88
CA LEU A 272 -5.07 7.87 -11.26
C LEU A 272 -5.73 6.83 -12.18
N VAL A 273 -6.77 7.24 -12.90
CA VAL A 273 -7.51 6.38 -13.84
C VAL A 273 -7.33 6.90 -15.25
N VAL A 274 -6.65 6.11 -16.07
CA VAL A 274 -6.46 6.40 -17.49
C VAL A 274 -7.43 5.57 -18.30
N ASP A 275 -8.40 6.26 -18.95
CA ASP A 275 -9.30 5.59 -19.91
C ASP A 275 -8.61 5.52 -21.27
N PRO A 276 -8.34 4.33 -21.82
CA PRO A 276 -7.74 4.19 -23.14
C PRO A 276 -8.56 4.80 -24.27
N LYS A 277 -9.84 5.06 -24.06
CA LYS A 277 -10.76 5.68 -25.03
C LYS A 277 -10.79 7.21 -24.94
N ASP A 278 -10.42 7.79 -23.78
CA ASP A 278 -10.40 9.24 -23.56
C ASP A 278 -8.96 9.78 -23.55
N LYS A 279 -8.53 10.36 -24.66
CA LYS A 279 -7.18 10.94 -24.78
C LYS A 279 -7.07 12.38 -24.27
N ASN A 280 -8.20 12.99 -23.93
CA ASN A 280 -8.27 14.39 -23.54
C ASN A 280 -8.35 14.59 -22.02
N ASN A 281 -8.70 13.56 -21.28
CA ASN A 281 -8.88 13.63 -19.84
C ASN A 281 -8.19 12.48 -19.15
N VAL A 282 -7.90 12.68 -17.86
CA VAL A 282 -7.67 11.62 -16.88
C VAL A 282 -8.66 11.78 -15.73
N TYR A 283 -8.88 10.72 -15.00
CA TYR A 283 -9.79 10.72 -13.87
C TYR A 283 -9.01 10.38 -12.61
N ILE A 284 -9.48 10.90 -11.47
CA ILE A 284 -8.91 10.62 -10.16
C ILE A 284 -10.04 10.10 -9.28
N TYR A 285 -9.88 8.90 -8.72
CA TYR A 285 -10.77 8.38 -7.69
C TYR A 285 -10.25 8.80 -6.31
N VAL A 286 -11.12 9.35 -5.49
CA VAL A 286 -10.85 9.73 -4.11
C VAL A 286 -11.88 9.06 -3.23
N SER A 287 -11.44 8.16 -2.36
CA SER A 287 -12.34 7.50 -1.42
C SER A 287 -12.70 8.41 -0.24
N GLY A 288 -11.73 9.17 0.26
CA GLY A 288 -11.92 10.10 1.37
C GLY A 288 -11.99 9.37 2.72
N THR A 289 -10.88 9.38 3.45
CA THR A 289 -10.73 8.63 4.70
C THR A 289 -10.78 9.52 5.94
N SER A 290 -10.65 10.83 5.77
CA SER A 290 -10.70 11.81 6.85
C SER A 290 -12.12 12.10 7.32
N PHE A 291 -12.25 12.80 8.45
CA PHE A 291 -13.55 13.30 8.91
C PHE A 291 -14.22 14.17 7.86
N VAL A 292 -15.54 14.08 7.78
CA VAL A 292 -16.34 14.99 6.96
C VAL A 292 -16.13 16.42 7.44
N ARG A 293 -15.78 17.31 6.51
CA ARG A 293 -15.60 18.74 6.76
C ARG A 293 -16.92 19.39 7.14
N GLN A 294 -16.84 20.40 8.00
CA GLN A 294 -18.02 21.21 8.33
C GLN A 294 -18.49 22.01 7.11
N SER A 295 -19.79 22.22 6.97
CA SER A 295 -20.39 22.99 5.87
C SER A 295 -19.88 24.44 5.83
N GLU A 296 -19.48 24.99 6.97
CA GLU A 296 -18.88 26.31 7.12
C GLU A 296 -17.49 26.40 6.51
N GLU A 297 -16.77 25.26 6.46
CA GLU A 297 -15.45 25.15 5.84
C GLU A 297 -15.57 24.89 4.33
N LEU A 298 -16.42 23.94 3.96
CA LEU A 298 -16.72 23.59 2.56
C LEU A 298 -18.22 23.33 2.39
N ALA A 299 -18.90 24.23 1.71
CA ALA A 299 -20.34 24.13 1.48
C ALA A 299 -20.72 22.82 0.76
N GLY A 300 -21.83 22.21 1.18
CA GLY A 300 -22.34 20.95 0.63
C GLY A 300 -21.74 19.69 1.25
N CYS A 301 -20.84 19.80 2.22
CA CYS A 301 -20.36 18.65 2.97
C CYS A 301 -21.32 18.30 4.11
N SER A 302 -21.71 17.02 4.17
CA SER A 302 -22.56 16.47 5.21
C SER A 302 -22.01 15.11 5.64
N GLY A 303 -21.99 14.86 6.93
CA GLY A 303 -21.65 13.58 7.57
C GLY A 303 -22.88 12.85 8.13
N GLU A 304 -24.08 13.29 7.77
CA GLU A 304 -25.32 12.61 8.15
C GLU A 304 -25.43 11.25 7.45
N THR A 305 -26.23 10.36 8.00
CA THR A 305 -26.54 9.09 7.36
C THR A 305 -27.36 9.31 6.07
N PRO A 306 -27.23 8.46 5.03
CA PRO A 306 -27.93 8.66 3.76
C PRO A 306 -29.46 8.71 3.82
N ASP A 307 -30.06 8.17 4.87
CA ASP A 307 -31.49 8.28 5.13
C ASP A 307 -31.92 9.70 5.56
N LYS A 308 -31.00 10.43 6.21
CA LYS A 308 -31.21 11.83 6.61
C LYS A 308 -30.77 12.81 5.54
N ASP A 309 -29.66 12.53 4.88
CA ASP A 309 -29.16 13.36 3.78
C ASP A 309 -28.68 12.48 2.61
N PRO A 310 -29.44 12.42 1.52
CA PRO A 310 -29.06 11.64 0.34
C PRO A 310 -27.76 12.15 -0.33
N ASN A 311 -27.31 13.37 -0.01
CA ASN A 311 -26.09 13.95 -0.54
C ASN A 311 -24.87 13.82 0.40
N THR A 312 -25.02 13.06 1.50
CA THR A 312 -23.92 12.84 2.44
C THR A 312 -22.61 12.44 1.76
N ALA A 313 -21.49 12.84 2.36
CA ALA A 313 -20.15 12.45 1.94
C ALA A 313 -19.78 11.00 2.33
N LEU A 314 -20.62 10.32 3.11
CA LEU A 314 -20.40 8.94 3.52
C LEU A 314 -20.81 7.94 2.43
N PHE A 315 -20.21 6.74 2.47
CA PHE A 315 -20.55 5.59 1.61
C PHE A 315 -20.40 5.84 0.10
N ARG A 316 -19.47 6.73 -0.30
CA ARG A 316 -19.22 7.07 -1.70
C ARG A 316 -17.72 7.29 -1.94
N ILE A 317 -17.35 7.32 -3.21
CA ILE A 317 -16.10 7.93 -3.66
C ILE A 317 -16.41 9.18 -4.47
N ASP A 318 -15.44 10.08 -4.61
CA ASP A 318 -15.54 11.22 -5.52
C ASP A 318 -14.68 10.92 -6.76
N VAL A 319 -15.25 11.18 -7.96
CA VAL A 319 -14.56 11.04 -9.24
C VAL A 319 -14.23 12.43 -9.78
N ILE A 320 -12.96 12.77 -9.81
CA ILE A 320 -12.47 14.04 -10.35
C ILE A 320 -12.10 13.82 -11.82
N LYS A 321 -12.63 14.66 -12.72
CA LYS A 321 -12.21 14.72 -14.12
C LYS A 321 -11.18 15.83 -14.29
N VAL A 322 -10.06 15.51 -14.92
CA VAL A 322 -8.96 16.45 -15.18
C VAL A 322 -8.74 16.57 -16.70
N PRO A 323 -9.20 17.65 -17.32
CA PRO A 323 -8.92 17.94 -18.73
C PRO A 323 -7.44 18.24 -18.93
N LEU A 324 -6.77 17.49 -19.82
CA LEU A 324 -5.31 17.59 -20.00
C LEU A 324 -4.86 18.92 -20.61
N GLN A 325 -5.71 19.57 -21.41
CA GLN A 325 -5.40 20.86 -22.03
C GLN A 325 -5.78 22.06 -21.14
N ALA A 326 -6.55 21.81 -20.08
CA ALA A 326 -7.04 22.83 -19.16
C ALA A 326 -7.16 22.25 -17.73
N PRO A 327 -6.05 21.80 -17.11
CA PRO A 327 -6.07 21.13 -15.82
C PRO A 327 -6.66 21.99 -14.69
N GLN A 328 -6.61 23.32 -14.84
CA GLN A 328 -7.24 24.28 -13.92
C GLN A 328 -8.77 24.15 -13.85
N SER A 329 -9.40 23.47 -14.81
CA SER A 329 -10.85 23.19 -14.81
C SER A 329 -11.19 21.82 -14.22
N ALA A 330 -10.24 21.18 -13.54
CA ALA A 330 -10.47 19.92 -12.82
C ALA A 330 -11.61 20.06 -11.80
N GLN A 331 -12.52 19.10 -11.78
CA GLN A 331 -13.68 19.12 -10.88
C GLN A 331 -14.25 17.73 -10.61
N ILE A 332 -14.98 17.57 -9.51
CA ILE A 332 -15.75 16.37 -9.24
C ILE A 332 -16.90 16.28 -10.25
N VAL A 333 -16.99 15.18 -10.99
CA VAL A 333 -18.02 14.95 -12.02
C VAL A 333 -19.05 13.91 -11.59
N SER A 334 -18.74 13.09 -10.59
CA SER A 334 -19.68 12.13 -10.00
C SER A 334 -19.21 11.70 -8.61
N SER A 335 -20.14 11.15 -7.82
CA SER A 335 -19.89 10.63 -6.48
C SER A 335 -20.64 9.30 -6.28
N PRO A 336 -20.22 8.21 -6.94
CA PRO A 336 -20.92 6.93 -6.88
C PRO A 336 -20.88 6.30 -5.48
N ARG A 337 -22.00 5.76 -5.02
CA ARG A 337 -22.18 5.15 -3.70
C ARG A 337 -21.81 3.66 -3.74
N LEU A 338 -20.54 3.37 -3.74
CA LEU A 338 -19.99 2.00 -3.90
C LEU A 338 -20.25 1.10 -2.68
N PHE A 339 -20.48 1.70 -1.50
CA PHE A 339 -20.61 0.99 -0.22
C PHE A 339 -22.07 0.67 0.15
N MET A 340 -23.02 1.23 -0.59
CA MET A 340 -24.43 0.87 -0.46
C MET A 340 -24.76 -0.37 -1.29
N ASP A 341 -25.75 -1.15 -0.87
CA ASP A 341 -26.32 -2.21 -1.71
C ASP A 341 -27.04 -1.57 -2.91
N PRO A 342 -26.58 -1.76 -4.14
CA PRO A 342 -27.15 -1.09 -5.30
C PRO A 342 -28.57 -1.53 -5.64
N ARG A 343 -29.01 -2.69 -5.12
CA ARG A 343 -30.34 -3.26 -5.38
C ARG A 343 -31.37 -2.79 -4.36
N THR A 344 -31.00 -2.73 -3.10
CA THR A 344 -31.93 -2.43 -2.00
C THR A 344 -31.81 -0.99 -1.52
N GLY A 345 -30.72 -0.29 -1.84
CA GLY A 345 -30.37 1.01 -1.27
C GLY A 345 -30.00 0.95 0.21
N ALA A 346 -29.88 -0.26 0.79
CA ALA A 346 -29.51 -0.43 2.18
C ALA A 346 -28.10 0.14 2.39
N LEU A 347 -27.95 0.91 3.47
CA LEU A 347 -26.67 1.33 3.98
C LEU A 347 -25.84 0.10 4.29
N ASN A 348 -24.63 0.08 3.76
CA ASN A 348 -23.63 -0.86 4.17
C ASN A 348 -24.04 -2.34 4.04
N GLY A 349 -24.19 -2.83 2.82
CA GLY A 349 -24.26 -4.28 2.55
C GLY A 349 -22.90 -4.98 2.69
N LEU A 350 -21.95 -4.39 3.43
CA LEU A 350 -20.56 -4.81 3.59
C LEU A 350 -20.28 -5.14 5.06
N SER A 351 -19.24 -5.96 5.29
CA SER A 351 -18.78 -6.28 6.64
C SER A 351 -18.07 -5.08 7.27
N SER A 352 -18.19 -4.93 8.58
CA SER A 352 -17.44 -3.90 9.32
C SER A 352 -15.94 -4.22 9.33
N GLY A 353 -15.11 -3.16 9.28
CA GLY A 353 -13.67 -3.25 9.50
C GLY A 353 -13.30 -3.16 10.98
N GLY A 354 -12.01 -3.27 11.29
CA GLY A 354 -11.48 -3.15 12.66
C GLY A 354 -11.69 -4.38 13.52
N THR A 355 -11.86 -5.57 12.93
CA THR A 355 -12.12 -6.80 13.69
C THR A 355 -11.44 -8.01 13.08
N HIS A 356 -10.77 -8.82 13.94
CA HIS A 356 -10.33 -10.17 13.64
C HIS A 356 -11.34 -11.21 14.14
N GLY A 357 -12.62 -11.01 13.85
CA GLY A 357 -13.70 -11.82 14.40
C GLY A 357 -13.98 -11.51 15.87
N LYS A 358 -14.31 -12.56 16.67
CA LYS A 358 -14.69 -12.38 18.08
C LYS A 358 -13.51 -11.95 18.98
N ASP A 359 -12.29 -12.23 18.56
CA ASP A 359 -11.07 -11.98 19.32
C ASP A 359 -10.36 -10.69 18.88
N GLY A 360 -11.05 -9.86 18.06
CA GLY A 360 -10.51 -8.62 17.54
C GLY A 360 -10.23 -7.58 18.63
N LEU A 361 -9.05 -6.94 18.54
CA LEU A 361 -8.61 -5.91 19.47
C LEU A 361 -9.20 -4.54 19.15
N GLU A 362 -9.74 -4.36 17.95
CA GLU A 362 -10.26 -3.09 17.45
C GLU A 362 -11.80 -3.10 17.43
N LYS A 363 -12.39 -1.91 17.63
CA LYS A 363 -13.85 -1.79 17.55
C LYS A 363 -14.27 -1.86 16.08
N PRO A 364 -15.32 -2.66 15.77
CA PRO A 364 -15.87 -2.66 14.42
C PRO A 364 -16.36 -1.27 14.00
N SER A 365 -16.08 -0.90 12.75
CA SER A 365 -16.59 0.31 12.12
C SER A 365 -17.20 -0.03 10.76
N ASP A 366 -18.19 0.77 10.34
CA ASP A 366 -18.81 0.59 9.03
C ASP A 366 -17.77 0.74 7.91
N THR A 367 -17.86 -0.11 6.89
CA THR A 367 -17.09 0.05 5.67
C THR A 367 -17.74 1.11 4.80
N ASP A 368 -17.29 2.35 4.92
CA ASP A 368 -17.81 3.52 4.22
C ASP A 368 -16.80 4.19 3.29
N GLN A 369 -15.61 3.58 3.18
CA GLN A 369 -14.46 4.07 2.43
C GLN A 369 -13.52 2.92 2.05
N CYS A 370 -12.62 3.18 1.08
CA CYS A 370 -11.43 2.37 0.83
C CYS A 370 -10.18 3.11 1.28
N HIS A 371 -9.14 2.38 1.67
CA HIS A 371 -7.80 2.93 1.75
C HIS A 371 -7.28 3.11 0.33
N ASP A 372 -6.99 2.02 -0.39
CA ASP A 372 -6.58 2.05 -1.79
C ASP A 372 -7.64 1.47 -2.72
N ILE A 373 -7.68 2.02 -3.94
CA ILE A 373 -8.40 1.45 -5.08
C ILE A 373 -7.39 1.28 -6.21
N THR A 374 -7.03 0.04 -6.54
CA THR A 374 -6.12 -0.24 -7.64
C THR A 374 -6.91 -0.53 -8.92
N VAL A 375 -6.75 0.31 -9.93
CA VAL A 375 -7.38 0.12 -11.23
C VAL A 375 -6.50 -0.70 -12.16
N TYR A 376 -7.13 -1.58 -12.93
CA TYR A 376 -6.51 -2.32 -14.01
C TYR A 376 -7.31 -2.08 -15.30
N SER A 377 -7.07 -0.93 -15.91
CA SER A 377 -7.84 -0.43 -17.06
C SER A 377 -7.82 -1.39 -18.25
N ALA A 378 -6.74 -2.18 -18.44
CA ALA A 378 -6.62 -3.15 -19.51
C ALA A 378 -7.70 -4.24 -19.49
N ILE A 379 -8.25 -4.55 -18.31
CA ILE A 379 -9.34 -5.53 -18.14
C ILE A 379 -10.66 -4.87 -17.71
N GLY A 380 -10.67 -3.55 -17.52
CA GLY A 380 -11.85 -2.77 -17.13
C GLY A 380 -12.32 -3.02 -15.70
N LEU A 381 -11.41 -3.42 -14.81
CA LEU A 381 -11.69 -3.73 -13.41
C LEU A 381 -10.85 -2.86 -12.47
N ALA A 382 -11.34 -2.71 -11.24
CA ALA A 382 -10.54 -2.23 -10.12
C ALA A 382 -10.81 -3.06 -8.87
N ALA A 383 -9.80 -3.15 -8.00
CA ALA A 383 -9.89 -3.78 -6.69
C ALA A 383 -9.75 -2.71 -5.62
N GLY A 384 -10.75 -2.57 -4.76
CA GLY A 384 -10.73 -1.66 -3.62
C GLY A 384 -10.47 -2.43 -2.33
N ALA A 385 -9.49 -2.00 -1.56
CA ALA A 385 -9.23 -2.47 -0.21
C ALA A 385 -9.89 -1.50 0.77
N CYS A 386 -11.00 -1.92 1.40
CA CYS A 386 -11.96 -1.00 1.98
C CYS A 386 -12.32 -1.43 3.41
N SER A 387 -11.53 -0.98 4.39
CA SER A 387 -11.77 -1.23 5.82
C SER A 387 -12.00 -2.72 6.13
N GLY A 388 -13.25 -3.20 6.09
CA GLY A 388 -13.62 -4.59 6.36
C GLY A 388 -13.77 -5.49 5.14
N ASN A 389 -13.49 -5.01 3.93
CA ASN A 389 -13.79 -5.73 2.69
C ASN A 389 -12.78 -5.48 1.58
N GLY A 390 -12.53 -6.52 0.80
CA GLY A 390 -12.04 -6.35 -0.57
C GLY A 390 -13.23 -6.25 -1.51
N ILE A 391 -13.28 -5.23 -2.39
CA ILE A 391 -14.35 -5.05 -3.37
C ILE A 391 -13.80 -5.10 -4.79
N LEU A 392 -14.61 -5.61 -5.71
CA LEU A 392 -14.32 -5.59 -7.14
C LEU A 392 -15.25 -4.60 -7.85
N LEU A 393 -14.67 -3.74 -8.67
CA LEU A 393 -15.40 -2.71 -9.41
C LEU A 393 -15.31 -2.96 -10.92
N ASP A 394 -16.41 -2.76 -11.64
CA ASP A 394 -16.42 -2.51 -13.10
C ASP A 394 -16.15 -1.03 -13.34
N ILE A 395 -15.05 -0.71 -14.04
CA ILE A 395 -14.60 0.65 -14.36
C ILE A 395 -14.59 0.95 -15.85
N LYS A 396 -15.32 0.17 -16.68
CA LYS A 396 -15.43 0.42 -18.12
C LYS A 396 -15.99 1.81 -18.45
N ASP A 397 -16.75 2.38 -17.56
CA ASP A 397 -17.09 3.79 -17.50
C ASP A 397 -16.40 4.40 -16.27
N PRO A 398 -15.28 5.10 -16.42
CA PRO A 398 -14.52 5.60 -15.29
C PRO A 398 -15.27 6.67 -14.48
N VAL A 399 -16.30 7.31 -15.06
CA VAL A 399 -17.13 8.29 -14.37
C VAL A 399 -18.16 7.61 -13.46
N ARG A 400 -18.56 6.38 -13.77
CA ARG A 400 -19.59 5.62 -13.06
C ARG A 400 -19.13 4.21 -12.70
N PRO A 401 -18.06 4.06 -11.90
CA PRO A 401 -17.65 2.75 -11.43
C PRO A 401 -18.78 2.05 -10.66
N LYS A 402 -18.84 0.72 -10.75
CA LYS A 402 -19.89 -0.08 -10.11
C LYS A 402 -19.27 -1.23 -9.33
N ARG A 403 -19.67 -1.43 -8.08
CA ARG A 403 -19.30 -2.63 -7.33
C ARG A 403 -19.99 -3.85 -7.94
N ILE A 404 -19.21 -4.88 -8.28
CA ILE A 404 -19.69 -6.13 -8.90
C ILE A 404 -19.44 -7.35 -8.03
N ASP A 405 -18.52 -7.25 -7.06
CA ASP A 405 -18.27 -8.28 -6.05
C ASP A 405 -17.72 -7.66 -4.77
N ALA A 406 -17.81 -8.40 -3.65
CA ALA A 406 -17.19 -8.05 -2.39
C ALA A 406 -16.88 -9.32 -1.60
N VAL A 407 -15.74 -9.32 -0.93
CA VAL A 407 -15.29 -10.38 -0.04
C VAL A 407 -14.87 -9.79 1.30
N ASN A 408 -14.97 -10.58 2.36
CA ASN A 408 -14.48 -10.24 3.68
C ASN A 408 -13.68 -11.41 4.24
N ASP A 409 -12.88 -11.14 5.27
CA ASP A 409 -12.10 -12.14 5.98
C ASP A 409 -12.10 -11.80 7.48
N PRO A 410 -12.52 -12.72 8.36
CA PRO A 410 -12.53 -12.48 9.80
C PRO A 410 -11.14 -12.32 10.42
N ASN A 411 -10.08 -12.65 9.68
CA ASN A 411 -8.69 -12.46 10.09
C ASN A 411 -8.11 -11.11 9.68
N TYR A 412 -8.88 -10.28 8.98
CA TYR A 412 -8.47 -8.97 8.53
C TYR A 412 -9.11 -7.87 9.38
N ALA A 413 -8.27 -7.02 9.96
CA ALA A 413 -8.72 -5.84 10.69
C ALA A 413 -8.93 -4.65 9.76
N TYR A 414 -8.01 -4.44 8.80
CA TYR A 414 -8.04 -3.28 7.94
C TYR A 414 -7.52 -3.59 6.53
N TRP A 415 -8.43 -3.76 5.59
CA TRP A 415 -8.10 -3.94 4.18
C TRP A 415 -7.50 -2.64 3.63
N HIS A 416 -6.23 -2.71 3.17
CA HIS A 416 -5.41 -1.55 2.91
C HIS A 416 -5.11 -1.35 1.42
N SER A 417 -4.47 -2.30 0.75
CA SER A 417 -4.09 -2.20 -0.67
C SER A 417 -4.44 -3.45 -1.45
N ALA A 418 -4.39 -3.36 -2.79
CA ALA A 418 -4.67 -4.47 -3.69
C ALA A 418 -3.72 -4.46 -4.88
N SER A 419 -3.28 -5.67 -5.31
CA SER A 419 -2.49 -5.88 -6.52
C SER A 419 -3.09 -6.99 -7.36
N PHE A 420 -3.30 -6.78 -8.67
CA PHE A 420 -3.69 -7.84 -9.60
C PHE A 420 -2.47 -8.63 -10.09
N SER A 421 -2.61 -9.94 -10.33
CA SER A 421 -1.68 -10.64 -11.21
C SER A 421 -1.74 -10.05 -12.64
N ASN A 422 -0.66 -10.20 -13.42
CA ASN A 422 -0.62 -9.57 -14.74
C ASN A 422 -1.69 -10.10 -15.71
N ASP A 423 -2.15 -11.34 -15.52
CA ASP A 423 -3.24 -11.93 -16.31
C ASP A 423 -4.64 -11.58 -15.77
N GLY A 424 -4.72 -10.85 -14.65
CA GLY A 424 -5.96 -10.44 -14.00
C GLY A 424 -6.75 -11.57 -13.35
N LYS A 425 -6.13 -12.73 -13.09
CA LYS A 425 -6.82 -13.90 -12.52
C LYS A 425 -6.62 -14.05 -11.02
N LYS A 426 -5.79 -13.21 -10.42
CA LYS A 426 -5.56 -13.17 -8.98
C LYS A 426 -5.56 -11.72 -8.50
N VAL A 427 -5.91 -11.55 -7.24
CA VAL A 427 -5.79 -10.28 -6.51
C VAL A 427 -5.17 -10.59 -5.15
N VAL A 428 -4.11 -9.87 -4.81
CA VAL A 428 -3.52 -9.87 -3.48
C VAL A 428 -4.09 -8.67 -2.75
N PHE A 429 -4.68 -8.87 -1.57
CA PHE A 429 -5.07 -7.81 -0.66
C PHE A 429 -4.18 -7.82 0.58
N THR A 430 -3.93 -6.66 1.17
CA THR A 430 -3.13 -6.51 2.39
C THR A 430 -4.01 -6.17 3.59
N ASP A 431 -3.66 -6.71 4.77
CA ASP A 431 -4.22 -6.31 6.07
C ASP A 431 -3.23 -5.40 6.80
N GLU A 432 -3.49 -4.11 6.82
CA GLU A 432 -2.70 -3.16 7.61
C GLU A 432 -3.19 -3.12 9.06
N TRP A 433 -3.12 -4.22 9.75
CA TRP A 433 -3.55 -4.37 11.12
C TRP A 433 -2.94 -3.32 12.06
N GLY A 434 -3.77 -2.42 12.57
CA GLY A 434 -3.36 -1.33 13.44
C GLY A 434 -2.71 -0.13 12.72
N GLY A 435 -2.91 0.00 11.38
CA GLY A 435 -2.47 1.17 10.60
C GLY A 435 -0.95 1.35 10.57
N GLY A 436 -0.18 0.24 10.56
CA GLY A 436 1.29 0.28 10.52
C GLY A 436 1.97 0.84 11.78
N LEU A 437 1.23 1.08 12.86
CA LEU A 437 1.74 1.77 14.05
C LEU A 437 2.35 0.83 15.11
N GLY A 438 2.21 -0.48 14.95
CA GLY A 438 2.57 -1.44 15.97
C GLY A 438 3.49 -2.57 15.48
N ALA A 439 4.10 -3.25 16.43
CA ALA A 439 4.81 -4.50 16.19
C ALA A 439 3.78 -5.62 15.94
N ARG A 440 3.64 -6.07 14.68
CA ARG A 440 2.64 -7.06 14.27
C ARG A 440 3.24 -8.23 13.48
N CYS A 441 4.58 -8.36 13.46
CA CYS A 441 5.30 -9.47 12.85
C CYS A 441 6.14 -10.24 13.86
N ARG A 442 5.74 -10.27 15.15
CA ARG A 442 6.45 -10.98 16.19
C ARG A 442 6.20 -12.48 16.08
N ALA A 443 7.06 -13.28 16.66
CA ALA A 443 6.95 -14.75 16.64
C ALA A 443 5.62 -15.30 17.18
N ASN A 444 4.97 -14.55 18.08
CA ASN A 444 3.71 -14.89 18.71
C ASN A 444 2.48 -14.20 18.10
N ASP A 445 2.66 -13.34 17.09
CA ASP A 445 1.53 -12.77 16.37
C ASP A 445 0.92 -13.80 15.39
N PRO A 446 -0.41 -13.89 15.28
CA PRO A 446 -1.05 -14.83 14.34
C PRO A 446 -0.63 -14.57 12.89
N ASN A 447 -0.21 -15.63 12.18
CA ASN A 447 0.34 -15.49 10.81
C ASN A 447 -0.65 -15.02 9.75
N LYS A 448 -1.95 -15.06 10.03
CA LYS A 448 -2.98 -14.55 9.12
C LYS A 448 -3.45 -13.15 9.44
N TRP A 449 -2.92 -12.53 10.51
CA TRP A 449 -3.19 -11.15 10.88
C TRP A 449 -2.06 -10.23 10.41
N GLY A 450 -2.39 -9.08 9.85
CA GLY A 450 -1.40 -8.19 9.24
C GLY A 450 -0.66 -8.85 8.06
N ALA A 451 -1.35 -9.67 7.29
CA ALA A 451 -0.83 -10.51 6.22
C ALA A 451 -1.43 -10.13 4.86
N ASN A 452 -0.96 -10.78 3.80
CA ASN A 452 -1.61 -10.76 2.50
C ASN A 452 -2.64 -11.88 2.43
N ALA A 453 -3.80 -11.61 1.80
CA ALA A 453 -4.72 -12.62 1.33
C ALA A 453 -4.74 -12.66 -0.19
N ILE A 454 -4.52 -13.85 -0.75
CA ILE A 454 -4.53 -14.09 -2.18
C ILE A 454 -5.88 -14.64 -2.58
N PHE A 455 -6.53 -13.97 -3.53
CA PHE A 455 -7.80 -14.38 -4.08
C PHE A 455 -7.64 -14.74 -5.56
N ARG A 456 -8.33 -15.79 -6.00
CA ARG A 456 -8.53 -16.06 -7.42
C ARG A 456 -9.67 -15.22 -7.95
N LEU A 457 -9.51 -14.69 -9.15
CA LEU A 457 -10.54 -13.92 -9.86
C LEU A 457 -10.99 -14.69 -11.10
N ALA A 458 -12.24 -15.12 -11.11
CA ALA A 458 -12.87 -15.81 -12.24
C ALA A 458 -14.31 -15.35 -12.37
N ASN A 459 -14.76 -15.06 -13.61
CA ASN A 459 -16.14 -14.63 -13.90
C ASN A 459 -16.58 -13.43 -13.04
N ASN A 460 -15.69 -12.49 -12.79
CA ASN A 460 -15.90 -11.32 -11.93
C ASN A 460 -16.24 -11.70 -10.47
N LYS A 461 -15.74 -12.82 -9.97
CA LYS A 461 -15.91 -13.29 -8.61
C LYS A 461 -14.56 -13.60 -7.98
N LEU A 462 -14.38 -13.12 -6.77
CA LEU A 462 -13.23 -13.36 -5.93
C LEU A 462 -13.45 -14.61 -5.07
N SER A 463 -12.46 -15.48 -5.01
CA SER A 463 -12.46 -16.66 -4.14
C SER A 463 -11.11 -16.77 -3.43
N PHE A 464 -11.15 -16.92 -2.11
CA PHE A 464 -9.95 -17.03 -1.28
C PHE A 464 -9.10 -18.24 -1.69
N ALA A 465 -7.78 -18.06 -1.71
CA ALA A 465 -6.81 -19.11 -1.99
C ALA A 465 -5.90 -19.37 -0.77
N SER A 466 -5.16 -18.37 -0.30
CA SER A 466 -4.22 -18.52 0.81
C SER A 466 -3.83 -17.19 1.43
N TYR A 467 -3.03 -17.27 2.51
CA TYR A 467 -2.34 -16.11 3.09
C TYR A 467 -0.84 -16.17 2.80
N TYR A 468 -0.23 -14.99 2.83
CA TYR A 468 1.22 -14.83 2.91
C TYR A 468 1.56 -13.80 3.98
N LYS A 469 2.45 -14.14 4.91
CA LYS A 469 3.03 -13.22 5.88
C LYS A 469 4.54 -13.28 5.82
N LEU A 470 5.20 -12.17 6.15
CA LEU A 470 6.64 -12.10 6.31
C LEU A 470 7.15 -13.27 7.17
N PRO A 471 8.06 -14.13 6.67
CA PRO A 471 8.48 -15.34 7.40
C PRO A 471 9.30 -15.04 8.66
N ALA A 472 10.10 -13.96 8.66
CA ALA A 472 10.95 -13.59 9.78
C ALA A 472 10.16 -12.97 10.93
N ALA A 473 10.48 -13.38 12.16
CA ALA A 473 9.98 -12.70 13.34
C ALA A 473 10.70 -11.37 13.55
N GLN A 474 9.94 -10.30 13.84
CA GLN A 474 10.44 -8.98 14.17
C GLN A 474 10.34 -8.72 15.68
N GLY A 475 11.03 -7.68 16.16
CA GLY A 475 11.04 -7.29 17.57
C GLY A 475 9.87 -6.39 17.97
N ASP A 476 9.77 -6.10 19.29
CA ASP A 476 8.74 -5.19 19.85
C ASP A 476 8.96 -3.72 19.50
N SER A 477 10.18 -3.34 19.07
CA SER A 477 10.53 -1.97 18.66
C SER A 477 10.36 -1.70 17.17
N GLU A 478 9.82 -2.66 16.42
CA GLU A 478 9.66 -2.59 14.96
C GLU A 478 8.19 -2.60 14.57
N ASN A 479 7.69 -1.50 14.00
CA ASN A 479 6.38 -1.53 13.37
C ASN A 479 6.44 -2.39 12.09
N CYS A 480 5.52 -3.33 11.96
CA CYS A 480 5.53 -4.28 10.85
C CYS A 480 4.14 -4.84 10.59
N VAL A 481 3.66 -4.69 9.35
CA VAL A 481 2.51 -5.37 8.73
C VAL A 481 2.66 -5.35 7.22
N ALA A 482 1.83 -6.10 6.48
CA ALA A 482 1.74 -6.01 5.03
C ALA A 482 1.33 -4.59 4.57
N HIS A 483 2.05 -4.04 3.62
CA HIS A 483 1.81 -2.71 3.07
C HIS A 483 1.89 -2.71 1.52
N ASN A 484 2.29 -1.59 0.89
CA ASN A 484 2.27 -1.44 -0.56
C ASN A 484 3.37 -2.20 -1.28
N GLY A 485 3.04 -2.75 -2.44
CA GLY A 485 3.94 -3.49 -3.31
C GLY A 485 3.63 -3.31 -4.78
N SER A 486 4.44 -3.90 -5.63
CA SER A 486 4.22 -3.96 -7.07
C SER A 486 4.72 -5.24 -7.70
N LEU A 487 4.19 -5.58 -8.88
CA LEU A 487 4.69 -6.73 -9.63
C LEU A 487 6.14 -6.53 -10.09
N VAL A 488 6.94 -7.59 -9.95
CA VAL A 488 8.23 -7.73 -10.63
C VAL A 488 7.99 -8.48 -11.94
N PRO A 489 8.29 -7.90 -13.12
CA PRO A 489 7.86 -8.42 -14.40
C PRO A 489 8.67 -9.63 -14.89
N VAL A 490 8.75 -10.68 -14.08
CA VAL A 490 9.35 -11.95 -14.49
C VAL A 490 8.38 -12.69 -15.39
N PRO A 491 8.75 -13.06 -16.64
CA PRO A 491 7.81 -13.70 -17.55
C PRO A 491 7.34 -15.05 -17.01
N GLY A 492 6.03 -15.34 -17.13
CA GLY A 492 5.46 -16.63 -16.72
C GLY A 492 5.37 -16.88 -15.23
N ARG A 493 5.57 -15.84 -14.41
CA ARG A 493 5.44 -15.88 -12.94
C ARG A 493 4.68 -14.65 -12.43
N ASP A 494 3.98 -14.81 -11.33
CA ASP A 494 3.39 -13.71 -10.57
C ASP A 494 4.26 -13.47 -9.35
N ILE A 495 5.08 -12.44 -9.42
CA ILE A 495 6.02 -12.04 -8.37
C ILE A 495 5.69 -10.62 -7.95
N GLU A 496 5.62 -10.38 -6.64
CA GLU A 496 5.41 -9.07 -6.05
C GLU A 496 6.57 -8.72 -5.10
N VAL A 497 7.11 -7.53 -5.25
CA VAL A 497 7.95 -6.90 -4.23
C VAL A 497 7.07 -6.03 -3.36
N GLN A 498 7.21 -6.14 -2.04
CA GLN A 498 6.32 -5.51 -1.08
C GLN A 498 7.05 -4.99 0.14
N ALA A 499 6.56 -3.86 0.66
CA ALA A 499 7.01 -3.23 1.88
C ALA A 499 6.30 -3.81 3.12
N TRP A 500 7.04 -3.92 4.23
CA TRP A 500 6.57 -4.42 5.53
C TRP A 500 6.99 -3.48 6.67
N TYR A 501 7.04 -2.18 6.41
CA TYR A 501 7.56 -1.19 7.36
C TYR A 501 8.98 -1.56 7.85
N GLN A 502 9.23 -1.61 9.18
CA GLN A 502 10.52 -2.05 9.71
C GLN A 502 10.79 -3.55 9.55
N GLY A 503 9.83 -4.35 9.10
CA GLY A 503 10.09 -5.70 8.59
C GLY A 503 10.78 -5.71 7.21
N GLY A 504 11.06 -4.53 6.65
CA GLY A 504 11.84 -4.37 5.43
C GLY A 504 11.04 -4.65 4.15
N ILE A 505 11.65 -5.33 3.20
CA ILE A 505 11.11 -5.64 1.88
C ILE A 505 11.11 -7.15 1.68
N SER A 506 9.98 -7.70 1.24
CA SER A 506 9.83 -9.10 0.85
C SER A 506 9.48 -9.21 -0.63
N VAL A 507 10.03 -10.19 -1.33
CA VAL A 507 9.67 -10.55 -2.70
C VAL A 507 8.98 -11.90 -2.66
N MET A 508 7.70 -11.89 -2.94
CA MET A 508 6.81 -13.05 -2.88
C MET A 508 6.54 -13.57 -4.30
N ASP A 509 6.72 -14.87 -4.52
CA ASP A 509 6.17 -15.58 -5.68
C ASP A 509 4.81 -16.18 -5.31
N PHE A 510 3.74 -15.69 -5.92
CA PHE A 510 2.37 -16.18 -5.79
C PHE A 510 1.83 -16.78 -7.08
N THR A 511 2.72 -17.29 -7.95
CA THR A 511 2.35 -18.00 -9.18
C THR A 511 1.41 -19.15 -8.86
N ASP A 512 1.72 -19.93 -7.81
CA ASP A 512 0.76 -20.80 -7.15
C ASP A 512 0.05 -20.01 -6.04
N ALA A 513 -1.22 -19.71 -6.28
CA ALA A 513 -2.01 -18.92 -5.33
C ALA A 513 -2.25 -19.62 -3.98
N GLU A 514 -2.08 -20.93 -3.91
CA GLU A 514 -2.29 -21.73 -2.68
C GLU A 514 -1.01 -21.86 -1.85
N HIS A 515 0.16 -21.70 -2.49
CA HIS A 515 1.47 -21.90 -1.87
C HIS A 515 2.43 -20.75 -2.23
N PRO A 516 2.14 -19.51 -1.79
CA PRO A 516 3.06 -18.39 -2.00
C PRO A 516 4.36 -18.61 -1.22
N VAL A 517 5.50 -18.19 -1.79
CA VAL A 517 6.81 -18.36 -1.17
C VAL A 517 7.62 -17.08 -1.25
N GLU A 518 8.41 -16.79 -0.20
CA GLU A 518 9.40 -15.73 -0.25
C GLU A 518 10.60 -16.19 -1.09
N ILE A 519 11.02 -15.38 -2.05
CA ILE A 519 12.12 -15.70 -2.95
C ILE A 519 13.32 -14.76 -2.84
N ALA A 520 13.11 -13.61 -2.22
CA ALA A 520 14.14 -12.64 -1.91
C ALA A 520 13.64 -11.68 -0.81
N TYR A 521 14.56 -11.09 -0.05
CA TYR A 521 14.25 -10.09 0.98
C TYR A 521 15.44 -9.14 1.24
N PHE A 522 15.11 -7.98 1.77
CA PHE A 522 16.03 -7.07 2.44
C PHE A 522 15.37 -6.54 3.71
N ASP A 523 16.13 -6.52 4.79
CA ASP A 523 15.67 -5.98 6.06
C ASP A 523 16.78 -5.20 6.75
N ARG A 524 16.39 -4.24 7.57
CA ARG A 524 17.26 -3.39 8.36
C ARG A 524 16.72 -3.32 9.79
N GLY A 525 17.58 -3.49 10.77
CA GLY A 525 17.20 -3.52 12.16
C GLY A 525 16.48 -2.25 12.66
N PRO A 526 15.87 -2.32 13.84
CA PRO A 526 15.03 -1.26 14.39
C PRO A 526 15.76 0.07 14.49
N ILE A 527 15.01 1.17 14.36
CA ILE A 527 15.57 2.52 14.49
C ILE A 527 16.11 2.77 15.90
N ASP A 528 15.37 2.32 16.93
CA ASP A 528 15.72 2.49 18.33
C ASP A 528 15.63 1.14 19.07
N PRO A 529 16.60 0.81 19.95
CA PRO A 529 16.63 -0.50 20.62
C PRO A 529 15.60 -0.65 21.75
N LYS A 530 14.98 0.43 22.20
CA LYS A 530 14.15 0.46 23.42
C LYS A 530 12.75 0.98 23.19
N MET A 531 12.54 1.69 22.08
CA MET A 531 11.31 2.40 21.80
C MET A 531 10.90 2.11 20.37
N LEU A 532 9.64 1.82 20.14
CA LEU A 532 9.10 1.74 18.80
C LEU A 532 9.07 3.16 18.22
N VAL A 533 9.92 3.40 17.21
CA VAL A 533 9.93 4.59 16.37
C VAL A 533 9.34 4.19 15.03
N LEU A 534 8.34 4.91 14.53
CA LEU A 534 7.74 4.60 13.24
C LEU A 534 8.76 4.81 12.12
N GLY A 535 8.98 3.77 11.34
CA GLY A 535 9.98 3.75 10.28
C GLY A 535 9.81 2.57 9.35
N GLY A 536 10.85 2.31 8.57
CA GLY A 536 10.92 1.22 7.62
C GLY A 536 10.28 1.54 6.28
N ALA A 537 10.15 0.54 5.44
CA ALA A 537 9.64 0.65 4.07
C ALA A 537 8.15 0.97 4.06
N TRP A 538 7.78 2.17 3.58
CA TRP A 538 6.39 2.53 3.28
C TRP A 538 5.93 1.84 1.99
N SER A 539 6.74 1.95 0.93
CA SER A 539 6.48 1.38 -0.39
C SER A 539 7.73 0.70 -0.93
N ALA A 540 7.56 -0.35 -1.71
CA ALA A 540 8.63 -1.01 -2.45
C ALA A 540 8.15 -1.35 -3.86
N TYR A 541 8.70 -0.68 -4.88
CA TYR A 541 8.23 -0.82 -6.24
C TYR A 541 9.35 -1.14 -7.21
N TRP A 542 9.04 -2.04 -8.16
CA TRP A 542 9.88 -2.30 -9.31
C TRP A 542 9.65 -1.23 -10.38
N TYR A 543 10.71 -0.54 -10.73
CA TYR A 543 10.67 0.38 -11.85
C TYR A 543 11.92 0.23 -12.72
N ASN A 544 11.71 -0.13 -14.00
CA ASN A 544 12.74 -0.17 -15.03
C ASN A 544 14.06 -0.85 -14.61
N GLY A 545 13.96 -2.00 -13.91
CA GLY A 545 15.11 -2.85 -13.61
C GLY A 545 15.66 -2.76 -12.18
N HIS A 546 15.09 -1.89 -11.35
CA HIS A 546 15.47 -1.72 -9.94
C HIS A 546 14.25 -1.69 -9.04
N ILE A 547 14.48 -1.92 -7.76
CA ILE A 547 13.50 -1.73 -6.70
C ILE A 547 13.83 -0.40 -6.01
N TYR A 548 12.82 0.43 -5.84
CA TYR A 548 12.88 1.68 -5.08
C TYR A 548 11.95 1.57 -3.89
N SER A 549 12.42 1.98 -2.73
CA SER A 549 11.61 1.97 -1.51
C SER A 549 11.68 3.31 -0.80
N SER A 550 10.52 3.86 -0.50
CA SER A 550 10.42 4.99 0.40
C SER A 550 10.55 4.48 1.83
N GLU A 551 11.58 4.90 2.52
CA GLU A 551 11.78 4.62 3.93
C GLU A 551 11.32 5.83 4.75
N ILE A 552 10.36 5.59 5.67
CA ILE A 552 9.63 6.62 6.42
C ILE A 552 10.56 7.62 7.10
N ALA A 553 11.54 7.11 7.84
CA ALA A 553 12.41 7.91 8.69
C ALA A 553 13.74 8.27 8.02
N ARG A 554 14.32 7.37 7.23
CA ARG A 554 15.71 7.45 6.74
C ARG A 554 15.82 8.14 5.38
N GLY A 555 14.97 7.79 4.38
CA GLY A 555 15.08 8.40 3.05
C GLY A 555 14.51 7.56 1.91
N LEU A 556 15.27 7.44 0.81
CA LEU A 556 14.96 6.65 -0.36
C LEU A 556 16.02 5.58 -0.55
N ASP A 557 15.62 4.32 -0.46
CA ASP A 557 16.45 3.17 -0.74
C ASP A 557 16.33 2.70 -2.19
N ILE A 558 17.44 2.26 -2.77
CA ILE A 558 17.53 1.71 -4.13
C ILE A 558 18.20 0.35 -4.08
N PHE A 559 17.59 -0.64 -4.75
CA PHE A 559 18.05 -2.02 -4.74
C PHE A 559 18.08 -2.63 -6.14
N GLU A 560 18.85 -3.72 -6.26
CA GLU A 560 18.76 -4.63 -7.41
C GLU A 560 18.51 -6.07 -6.95
N LEU A 561 17.81 -6.84 -7.77
CA LEU A 561 17.66 -8.28 -7.57
C LEU A 561 18.95 -8.99 -7.97
N THR A 562 19.31 -10.03 -7.19
CA THR A 562 20.41 -10.94 -7.45
C THR A 562 19.90 -12.38 -7.49
N PRO A 563 20.59 -13.30 -8.20
CA PRO A 563 20.14 -14.67 -8.32
C PRO A 563 20.02 -15.41 -6.98
N THR A 564 18.98 -16.25 -6.86
CA THR A 564 18.77 -17.20 -5.77
C THR A 564 18.44 -18.58 -6.34
N GLN A 565 18.26 -19.56 -5.49
CA GLN A 565 17.72 -20.86 -5.92
C GLN A 565 16.31 -20.77 -6.54
N HIS A 566 15.56 -19.70 -6.24
CA HIS A 566 14.19 -19.47 -6.72
C HIS A 566 14.11 -18.51 -7.91
N LEU A 567 15.17 -17.75 -8.20
CA LEU A 567 15.17 -16.71 -9.23
C LEU A 567 16.51 -16.71 -9.95
N THR A 568 16.53 -17.04 -11.24
CA THR A 568 17.76 -17.10 -12.03
C THR A 568 18.17 -15.72 -12.57
N GLN A 569 19.45 -15.57 -12.97
CA GLN A 569 19.90 -14.36 -13.65
C GLN A 569 19.14 -14.09 -14.94
N ASN A 570 18.78 -15.14 -15.71
CA ASN A 570 17.98 -14.97 -16.93
C ASN A 570 16.57 -14.44 -16.64
N GLU A 571 15.94 -14.85 -15.53
CA GLU A 571 14.64 -14.32 -15.08
C GLU A 571 14.76 -12.84 -14.69
N ILE A 572 15.83 -12.47 -13.97
CA ILE A 572 16.11 -11.07 -13.60
C ILE A 572 16.34 -10.22 -14.86
N ASP A 573 17.14 -10.70 -15.80
CA ASP A 573 17.46 -9.97 -17.03
C ASP A 573 16.21 -9.83 -17.94
N ALA A 574 15.34 -10.83 -17.94
CA ALA A 574 14.05 -10.75 -18.63
C ALA A 574 13.11 -9.72 -17.99
N ALA A 575 13.09 -9.64 -16.66
CA ALA A 575 12.36 -8.59 -15.95
C ALA A 575 12.93 -7.19 -16.24
N LYS A 576 14.27 -7.04 -16.26
CA LYS A 576 14.97 -5.80 -16.64
C LYS A 576 14.72 -5.39 -18.09
N ALA A 577 14.32 -6.31 -18.97
CA ALA A 577 13.99 -6.01 -20.37
C ALA A 577 12.62 -5.32 -20.55
N VAL A 578 11.74 -5.39 -19.55
CA VAL A 578 10.48 -4.65 -19.53
C VAL A 578 10.75 -3.19 -19.13
N ARG A 579 10.28 -2.26 -19.94
CA ARG A 579 10.42 -0.82 -19.70
C ARG A 579 9.07 -0.15 -19.79
N VAL A 580 8.76 0.67 -18.80
CA VAL A 580 7.55 1.50 -18.75
C VAL A 580 7.91 2.97 -18.74
N ALA A 581 7.06 3.80 -19.33
CA ALA A 581 7.29 5.25 -19.39
C ALA A 581 6.94 5.94 -18.06
N ALA A 582 5.96 5.41 -17.34
CA ALA A 582 5.53 5.89 -16.04
C ALA A 582 5.05 4.71 -15.19
N PHE A 583 5.02 4.90 -13.88
CA PHE A 583 4.45 3.95 -12.94
C PHE A 583 3.76 4.71 -11.81
N ASN A 584 2.51 4.36 -11.55
CA ASN A 584 1.70 4.82 -10.44
C ASN A 584 1.05 3.57 -9.83
N VAL A 585 1.26 3.30 -8.57
CA VAL A 585 0.95 1.99 -7.96
C VAL A 585 -0.52 1.60 -8.12
N GLN A 586 -1.45 2.53 -7.87
CA GLN A 586 -2.88 2.26 -7.97
C GLN A 586 -3.43 2.33 -9.42
N ASN A 587 -2.58 2.62 -10.41
CA ASN A 587 -2.91 2.51 -11.83
C ASN A 587 -2.09 1.38 -12.47
N GLN A 588 -2.50 0.15 -12.24
CA GLN A 588 -1.77 -1.00 -12.72
C GLN A 588 -1.87 -1.13 -14.23
N GLU A 589 -0.73 -1.19 -14.89
CA GLU A 589 -0.63 -1.41 -16.32
C GLU A 589 -0.35 -2.87 -16.64
N LYS A 590 -0.83 -3.33 -17.81
CA LYS A 590 -0.54 -4.66 -18.30
C LYS A 590 0.93 -4.77 -18.71
N ILE A 591 1.65 -5.70 -18.10
CA ILE A 591 3.03 -6.00 -18.44
C ILE A 591 3.06 -6.80 -19.75
N GLU A 592 3.88 -6.34 -20.70
CA GLU A 592 4.16 -7.03 -21.94
C GLU A 592 5.68 -7.23 -22.09
N TRP A 593 6.09 -8.47 -22.32
CA TRP A 593 7.50 -8.78 -22.48
C TRP A 593 7.92 -8.65 -23.94
N PRO A 594 9.08 -8.04 -24.22
CA PRO A 594 9.61 -8.00 -25.57
C PRO A 594 9.97 -9.41 -26.06
N ARG A 595 9.82 -9.68 -27.34
CA ARG A 595 10.17 -10.99 -27.95
C ARG A 595 11.68 -11.19 -28.07
N ARG A 596 12.44 -10.88 -27.02
CA ARG A 596 13.89 -10.96 -26.98
C ARG A 596 14.34 -12.33 -26.48
N LEU A 597 15.54 -12.77 -26.89
CA LEU A 597 16.10 -14.05 -26.47
C LEU A 597 16.35 -14.15 -24.97
N VAL A 598 16.59 -13.04 -24.28
CA VAL A 598 16.67 -13.02 -22.81
C VAL A 598 15.37 -13.51 -22.14
N VAL A 599 14.21 -13.18 -22.71
CA VAL A 599 12.90 -13.66 -22.21
C VAL A 599 12.75 -15.16 -22.50
N ALA A 600 13.23 -15.63 -23.66
CA ALA A 600 13.26 -17.06 -23.96
C ALA A 600 14.13 -17.86 -22.97
N LYS A 601 15.30 -17.33 -22.58
CA LYS A 601 16.16 -17.96 -21.56
C LYS A 601 15.45 -18.11 -20.22
N ALA A 602 14.72 -17.09 -19.78
CA ALA A 602 13.95 -17.17 -18.55
C ALA A 602 12.91 -18.30 -18.58
N TYR A 603 12.19 -18.44 -19.68
CA TYR A 603 11.26 -19.58 -19.85
C TYR A 603 11.96 -20.94 -19.85
N VAL A 604 13.15 -21.05 -20.47
CA VAL A 604 13.94 -22.30 -20.47
C VAL A 604 14.33 -22.67 -19.04
N ASP A 605 14.79 -21.73 -18.24
CA ASP A 605 15.16 -21.97 -16.85
C ASP A 605 13.95 -22.40 -15.99
N GLN A 606 12.78 -21.83 -16.23
CA GLN A 606 11.54 -22.21 -15.55
C GLN A 606 11.07 -23.62 -15.94
N LEU A 607 11.15 -23.96 -17.23
CA LEU A 607 10.79 -25.30 -17.73
C LEU A 607 11.76 -26.39 -17.26
N GLU A 608 13.03 -26.05 -17.04
CA GLU A 608 14.00 -26.94 -16.39
C GLU A 608 13.65 -27.13 -14.91
N ARG A 609 13.40 -26.04 -14.17
CA ARG A 609 13.06 -26.09 -12.75
C ARG A 609 11.78 -26.88 -12.49
N SER A 610 10.76 -26.74 -13.34
CA SER A 610 9.51 -27.52 -13.27
C SER A 610 9.61 -28.93 -13.85
N GLN A 611 10.77 -29.30 -14.44
CA GLN A 611 10.97 -30.58 -15.15
C GLN A 611 9.94 -30.82 -16.27
N ALA A 612 9.43 -29.74 -16.87
CA ALA A 612 8.45 -29.82 -17.96
C ALA A 612 9.01 -30.37 -19.27
N LEU A 613 10.33 -30.34 -19.43
CA LEU A 613 11.06 -30.90 -20.56
C LEU A 613 12.24 -31.75 -20.07
N PRO A 614 12.60 -32.82 -20.81
CA PRO A 614 13.80 -33.61 -20.56
C PRO A 614 15.08 -32.76 -20.67
N ALA A 615 16.14 -33.13 -19.94
CA ALA A 615 17.39 -32.39 -19.87
C ALA A 615 18.08 -32.18 -21.24
N ASP A 616 18.03 -33.16 -22.13
CA ASP A 616 18.55 -33.06 -23.50
C ASP A 616 17.82 -31.96 -24.29
N ARG A 617 16.50 -31.86 -24.16
CA ARG A 617 15.69 -30.82 -24.78
C ARG A 617 15.99 -29.44 -24.25
N ILE A 618 16.23 -29.30 -22.94
CA ILE A 618 16.68 -28.05 -22.31
C ILE A 618 18.05 -27.64 -22.86
N ALA A 619 18.99 -28.61 -22.99
CA ALA A 619 20.32 -28.35 -23.56
C ALA A 619 20.25 -27.86 -25.01
N ASP A 620 19.41 -28.53 -25.84
CA ASP A 620 19.19 -28.15 -27.25
C ASP A 620 18.64 -26.71 -27.36
N LEU A 621 17.67 -26.36 -26.54
CA LEU A 621 17.09 -25.00 -26.48
C LEU A 621 18.16 -23.95 -26.10
N ARG A 622 18.96 -24.22 -25.08
CA ARG A 622 20.06 -23.34 -24.68
C ARG A 622 21.10 -23.15 -25.77
N GLN A 623 21.51 -24.25 -26.43
CA GLN A 623 22.45 -24.21 -27.55
C GLN A 623 21.90 -23.42 -28.74
N ALA A 624 20.63 -23.61 -29.08
CA ALA A 624 19.99 -22.90 -30.19
C ALA A 624 19.89 -21.39 -29.90
N ILE A 625 19.51 -21.02 -28.67
CA ILE A 625 19.45 -19.61 -28.25
C ILE A 625 20.85 -18.98 -28.29
N GLN A 626 21.87 -19.64 -27.76
CA GLN A 626 23.24 -19.15 -27.78
C GLN A 626 23.79 -18.97 -29.21
N SER A 627 23.47 -19.93 -30.11
CA SER A 627 23.86 -19.83 -31.52
C SER A 627 23.17 -18.64 -32.22
N ALA A 628 21.91 -18.39 -31.89
CA ALA A 628 21.17 -17.26 -32.43
C ALA A 628 21.73 -15.91 -31.92
N GLU A 629 22.14 -15.82 -30.67
CA GLU A 629 22.75 -14.61 -30.09
C GLU A 629 24.12 -14.33 -30.72
N SER A 630 24.98 -15.34 -30.82
CA SER A 630 26.38 -15.19 -31.26
C SER A 630 26.52 -15.15 -32.78
N ARG A 631 25.75 -15.97 -33.53
CA ARG A 631 25.91 -16.18 -34.96
C ARG A 631 24.74 -15.74 -35.81
N LYS A 632 23.66 -15.25 -35.20
CA LYS A 632 22.38 -14.89 -35.84
C LYS A 632 21.72 -16.05 -36.59
N GLU A 633 21.95 -17.30 -36.15
CA GLU A 633 21.39 -18.53 -36.78
C GLU A 633 19.95 -18.76 -36.30
N LEU A 634 19.00 -18.00 -36.84
CA LEU A 634 17.57 -18.06 -36.44
C LEU A 634 16.84 -19.33 -36.95
N GLY A 635 17.39 -20.05 -37.93
CA GLY A 635 16.78 -21.25 -38.47
C GLY A 635 16.57 -22.36 -37.44
N LYS A 636 17.58 -22.58 -36.59
CA LYS A 636 17.56 -23.57 -35.50
C LYS A 636 16.45 -23.25 -34.45
N LEU A 637 16.24 -21.99 -34.12
CA LEU A 637 15.18 -21.59 -33.19
C LEU A 637 13.80 -21.95 -33.76
N LYS A 638 13.55 -21.65 -35.04
CA LYS A 638 12.28 -21.89 -35.68
C LYS A 638 11.95 -23.39 -35.80
N SER A 639 12.98 -24.23 -35.98
CA SER A 639 12.78 -25.68 -36.08
C SER A 639 12.33 -26.35 -34.77
N LEU A 640 12.58 -25.69 -33.61
CA LEU A 640 12.14 -26.18 -32.29
C LEU A 640 10.68 -25.84 -31.95
N VAL A 641 10.06 -24.90 -32.67
CA VAL A 641 8.71 -24.41 -32.37
C VAL A 641 7.64 -25.53 -32.41
N PRO A 642 7.55 -26.39 -33.45
CA PRO A 642 6.48 -27.42 -33.49
C PRO A 642 6.54 -28.36 -32.29
N SER A 643 7.73 -28.74 -31.86
CA SER A 643 7.90 -29.67 -30.74
C SER A 643 7.57 -29.03 -29.39
N LEU A 644 7.78 -27.70 -29.21
CA LEU A 644 7.36 -26.96 -28.02
C LEU A 644 5.83 -26.87 -27.97
N GLU A 645 5.17 -26.59 -29.09
CA GLU A 645 3.70 -26.57 -29.19
C GLU A 645 3.08 -27.93 -28.89
N GLN A 646 3.69 -29.02 -29.39
CA GLN A 646 3.27 -30.37 -29.05
C GLN A 646 3.42 -30.63 -27.53
N SER A 647 4.57 -30.29 -26.94
CA SER A 647 4.79 -30.44 -25.48
C SER A 647 3.78 -29.62 -24.68
N ALA A 648 3.45 -28.41 -25.13
CA ALA A 648 2.43 -27.58 -24.50
C ALA A 648 1.03 -28.19 -24.51
N GLY A 649 0.72 -28.99 -25.51
CA GLY A 649 -0.55 -29.74 -25.58
C GLY A 649 -0.59 -31.00 -24.71
N LEU A 650 0.57 -31.54 -24.35
CA LEU A 650 0.68 -32.80 -23.60
C LEU A 650 0.88 -32.59 -22.09
N THR A 651 1.41 -31.47 -21.68
CA THR A 651 1.64 -31.20 -20.23
C THR A 651 0.33 -31.01 -19.48
N LYS A 652 0.25 -31.58 -18.26
CA LYS A 652 -0.89 -31.39 -17.34
C LYS A 652 -0.82 -30.04 -16.58
N SER A 653 0.36 -29.44 -16.51
CA SER A 653 0.59 -28.14 -15.86
C SER A 653 0.12 -27.01 -16.76
N ALA A 654 -0.91 -26.27 -16.36
CA ALA A 654 -1.38 -25.09 -17.09
C ALA A 654 -0.29 -24.00 -17.18
N ALA A 655 0.51 -23.84 -16.13
CA ALA A 655 1.62 -22.89 -16.09
C ALA A 655 2.70 -23.27 -17.12
N ASP A 656 3.10 -24.54 -17.17
CA ASP A 656 4.11 -25.00 -18.14
C ASP A 656 3.58 -24.99 -19.57
N SER A 657 2.31 -25.32 -19.79
CA SER A 657 1.67 -25.17 -21.10
C SER A 657 1.76 -23.70 -21.57
N SER A 658 1.48 -22.74 -20.70
CA SER A 658 1.58 -21.31 -21.01
C SER A 658 3.03 -20.89 -21.31
N ARG A 659 4.00 -21.34 -20.49
CA ARG A 659 5.45 -21.08 -20.70
C ARG A 659 5.95 -21.62 -22.02
N LEU A 660 5.59 -22.86 -22.35
CA LEU A 660 5.98 -23.52 -23.61
C LEU A 660 5.40 -22.78 -24.84
N ARG A 661 4.15 -22.33 -24.77
CA ARG A 661 3.53 -21.54 -25.85
C ARG A 661 4.20 -20.17 -25.99
N ALA A 662 4.47 -19.47 -24.87
CA ALA A 662 5.15 -18.19 -24.88
C ALA A 662 6.58 -18.30 -25.44
N LEU A 663 7.32 -19.34 -25.03
CA LEU A 663 8.63 -19.66 -25.58
C LEU A 663 8.55 -19.91 -27.10
N ALA A 664 7.62 -20.77 -27.56
CA ALA A 664 7.42 -21.04 -28.97
C ALA A 664 7.13 -19.79 -29.80
N GLU A 665 6.31 -18.87 -29.26
CA GLU A 665 6.01 -17.57 -29.89
C GLU A 665 7.25 -16.69 -30.05
N ILE A 666 8.10 -16.62 -29.03
CA ILE A 666 9.37 -15.86 -29.09
C ILE A 666 10.31 -16.49 -30.13
N LEU A 667 10.48 -17.83 -30.10
CA LEU A 667 11.40 -18.51 -31.03
C LEU A 667 10.93 -18.46 -32.49
N ARG A 668 9.62 -18.31 -32.73
CA ARG A 668 9.06 -18.13 -34.08
C ARG A 668 9.48 -16.80 -34.71
N ARG A 669 9.55 -15.72 -33.92
CA ARG A 669 9.86 -14.36 -34.37
C ARG A 669 10.68 -13.60 -33.32
N PRO A 670 11.93 -14.00 -33.06
CA PRO A 670 12.75 -13.34 -32.07
C PRO A 670 13.13 -11.92 -32.51
N ALA A 671 13.08 -10.97 -31.58
CA ALA A 671 13.78 -9.71 -31.68
C ALA A 671 15.21 -9.91 -31.15
N LEU A 672 16.21 -9.57 -31.94
CA LEU A 672 17.63 -9.69 -31.59
C LEU A 672 18.12 -8.48 -30.80
#